data_607f1481888d599ae01c22ca04310002
#
_entry.id   607f1481888d599ae01c22ca04310002
#
_cell.length_a   1.000
_cell.length_b   1.000
_cell.length_c   1.000
_cell.angle_alpha   90.00
_cell.angle_beta   90.00
_cell.angle_gamma   90.00
#
_symmetry.space_group_name_H-M   'P 1'
#
loop_
_entity.id
_entity.type
_entity.pdbx_description
1 polymer ?
#
loop_
_entity_poly.entity_id
_entity_poly.type
_entity_poly.pdbx_seq_one_letter_code
_entity_poly.pdbx_strand_id
1 'polypeptide(L)'
;RLGGRERNYSSGIGRIFGWEDQNHLENHEYCQKLGSDLIRRLDEATMYGRLYRVDMRLRPEGDRGELALSLRETIDYYYSVGRPWERQAMIKARPIAGDLALGNRLLEELRPWIFPQDPAWEDLDGTRSMRKRIEERKEEANIKTGAGGIRDIEFLVQFFQLSHGGRLRELRGRATLPTLRALGDLGILPKTHSHELEGHYRFLRIVEHRLQMWEDRQVHEVPVAADEKLSLARRCGFSGPDGLTAFTARLAGIRARVRAIADRHYLRATRLQDAVLALLVQEEIDADLIETVLTGAGLRDPLRAAQHLRAMAREPFFVLARSRTERSLANLVPLLLELIKTTPSPDQTLENLARIAAAVGGRATFYDLLAGNPKLLRLVIDLSGWATYLVNLLGEVPGLPDELLDTLTRPPRRPDLLFQEARHLVHGISDLESPLRFFQARELAAVAVRDLDGWPQRQVTRQLSHLAIAILAVVVERSTALRARDWGLPEEGHRQTRFTILGLGKLGSRSLSYASDMDVIFACDPGGRCRGSDHDGEQFWTRTAQEVMRVLGEAHIYEIDPRLRPWGEQGELVPTIEALKRYWSDPRDIWERMAMLRAAYIAGDPSLGQECLTLIRTAALSAPLPPDAAQQVRDMRRRLEESVADRDHVKRGWGGYVDHEFLAQYLSFGVPPRDLPVGCATIDTLARLGELGRLPAEAVVELTRGYDWLRFVEARSRLSAGKAISSIPTDPVARLELAKR
;
A
#
# COMPACT_ATOMS: atom_id res chain seq x y z
N ARG A 1 22.55 -25.51 20.11
CA ARG A 1 21.57 -26.39 20.79
C ARG A 1 21.20 -25.93 22.20
N LEU A 2 22.14 -25.40 22.99
CA LEU A 2 21.85 -24.88 24.35
C LEU A 2 20.88 -23.67 24.28
N GLY A 3 21.13 -22.75 23.37
CA GLY A 3 20.28 -21.57 23.16
C GLY A 3 18.84 -21.91 22.72
N GLY A 4 18.67 -22.90 21.84
CA GLY A 4 17.37 -23.41 21.40
C GLY A 4 16.67 -24.34 22.39
N ARG A 5 17.29 -24.66 23.55
CA ARG A 5 16.81 -25.69 24.52
C ARG A 5 16.63 -27.08 23.90
N GLU A 6 17.51 -27.44 22.95
CA GLU A 6 17.46 -28.68 22.15
C GLU A 6 18.71 -29.55 22.43
N ARG A 7 19.19 -29.62 23.68
CA ARG A 7 20.38 -30.40 24.06
C ARG A 7 20.17 -31.90 23.99
N ASN A 8 21.27 -32.60 23.69
CA ASN A 8 21.40 -34.07 23.79
C ASN A 8 22.19 -34.46 25.04
N TYR A 9 22.30 -35.75 25.30
CA TYR A 9 23.06 -36.30 26.43
C TYR A 9 24.56 -35.91 26.36
N SER A 10 25.20 -36.04 25.22
CA SER A 10 26.61 -35.69 25.05
C SER A 10 26.80 -34.49 24.10
N SER A 11 26.19 -33.36 24.40
CA SER A 11 26.31 -32.12 23.61
C SER A 11 27.40 -31.21 24.17
N GLY A 12 28.29 -30.72 23.33
CA GLY A 12 29.15 -29.58 23.62
C GLY A 12 28.34 -28.31 23.85
N ILE A 13 28.90 -27.37 24.60
CA ILE A 13 28.28 -26.06 24.92
C ILE A 13 29.08 -24.99 24.20
N GLY A 14 28.50 -24.41 23.11
CA GLY A 14 29.03 -23.19 22.50
C GLY A 14 28.68 -21.94 23.35
N ARG A 15 29.68 -21.12 23.65
CA ARG A 15 29.54 -19.92 24.49
C ARG A 15 30.23 -18.72 23.88
N ILE A 16 29.72 -17.53 24.26
CA ILE A 16 30.35 -16.23 24.05
C ILE A 16 30.30 -15.55 25.42
N PHE A 17 31.42 -15.01 25.87
CA PHE A 17 31.51 -14.20 27.08
C PHE A 17 31.51 -12.74 26.69
N GLY A 18 30.77 -11.92 27.42
CA GLY A 18 30.71 -10.47 27.23
C GLY A 18 30.68 -9.76 28.58
N TRP A 19 31.16 -8.54 28.61
CA TRP A 19 31.19 -7.68 29.79
C TRP A 19 30.89 -6.21 29.39
N GLU A 20 30.54 -5.40 30.39
CA GLU A 20 30.34 -3.96 30.22
C GLU A 20 30.76 -3.23 31.45
N ASP A 21 31.62 -2.20 31.32
CA ASP A 21 31.95 -1.26 32.39
C ASP A 21 32.75 -0.04 31.89
N GLN A 22 32.95 0.94 32.80
CA GLN A 22 33.70 2.17 32.57
C GLN A 22 35.22 2.02 32.73
N ASN A 23 35.74 0.97 33.39
CA ASN A 23 37.17 0.64 33.62
C ASN A 23 37.68 -0.43 32.67
N HIS A 24 38.06 -0.04 31.47
CA HIS A 24 38.30 -0.93 30.34
C HIS A 24 39.41 -1.98 30.56
N LEU A 25 40.55 -1.64 31.12
CA LEU A 25 41.71 -2.53 31.19
C LEU A 25 41.65 -3.59 32.31
N GLU A 26 41.29 -3.20 33.52
CA GLU A 26 41.23 -4.12 34.65
C GLU A 26 40.10 -5.14 34.51
N ASN A 27 38.96 -4.73 33.99
CA ASN A 27 37.81 -5.60 33.78
C ASN A 27 38.04 -6.55 32.62
N HIS A 28 38.77 -6.16 31.61
CA HIS A 28 39.13 -7.01 30.50
C HIS A 28 39.96 -8.21 30.96
N GLU A 29 41.10 -7.97 31.70
CA GLU A 29 41.93 -9.04 32.23
C GLU A 29 41.16 -9.93 33.22
N TYR A 30 40.34 -9.39 34.07
CA TYR A 30 39.51 -10.14 34.99
C TYR A 30 38.54 -11.07 34.26
N CYS A 31 37.82 -10.57 33.25
CA CYS A 31 36.86 -11.38 32.48
C CYS A 31 37.53 -12.46 31.63
N GLN A 32 38.76 -12.21 31.08
CA GLN A 32 39.55 -13.21 30.42
C GLN A 32 39.94 -14.39 31.38
N LYS A 33 40.43 -14.08 32.57
CA LYS A 33 40.76 -15.06 33.60
C LYS A 33 39.53 -15.84 34.08
N LEU A 34 38.44 -15.13 34.37
CA LEU A 34 37.19 -15.74 34.80
C LEU A 34 36.63 -16.70 33.71
N GLY A 35 36.64 -16.27 32.43
CA GLY A 35 36.24 -17.11 31.31
C GLY A 35 37.12 -18.37 31.16
N SER A 36 38.43 -18.23 31.30
CA SER A 36 39.38 -19.33 31.21
C SER A 36 39.16 -20.32 32.37
N ASP A 37 39.01 -19.83 33.60
CA ASP A 37 38.76 -20.68 34.78
C ASP A 37 37.42 -21.41 34.71
N LEU A 38 36.39 -20.73 34.18
CA LEU A 38 35.07 -21.37 34.00
C LEU A 38 35.15 -22.50 32.94
N ILE A 39 35.84 -22.25 31.81
CA ILE A 39 36.06 -23.27 30.79
C ILE A 39 36.79 -24.47 31.38
N ARG A 40 37.92 -24.24 32.09
CA ARG A 40 38.70 -25.27 32.72
C ARG A 40 37.86 -26.14 33.65
N ARG A 41 37.11 -25.52 34.58
CA ARG A 41 36.26 -26.24 35.53
C ARG A 41 35.14 -27.06 34.89
N LEU A 42 34.65 -26.65 33.74
CA LEU A 42 33.59 -27.36 33.03
C LEU A 42 34.14 -28.48 32.10
N ASP A 43 35.26 -28.24 31.46
CA ASP A 43 35.82 -29.11 30.40
C ASP A 43 36.95 -30.00 30.84
N GLU A 44 37.58 -29.75 32.00
CA GLU A 44 38.66 -30.57 32.55
C GLU A 44 38.17 -31.96 32.94
N ALA A 45 38.87 -32.98 32.52
CA ALA A 45 38.60 -34.34 32.92
C ALA A 45 39.15 -34.61 34.34
N THR A 46 38.29 -34.91 35.29
CA THR A 46 38.63 -35.29 36.64
C THR A 46 38.53 -36.79 36.82
N MET A 47 38.91 -37.31 38.02
CA MET A 47 38.70 -38.72 38.37
C MET A 47 37.22 -39.15 38.33
N TYR A 48 36.30 -38.19 38.38
CA TYR A 48 34.84 -38.41 38.30
C TYR A 48 34.29 -38.17 36.87
N GLY A 49 35.15 -37.95 35.87
CA GLY A 49 34.77 -37.65 34.49
C GLY A 49 34.78 -36.14 34.19
N ARG A 50 34.17 -35.77 33.11
CA ARG A 50 34.07 -34.41 32.62
C ARG A 50 32.62 -33.87 32.76
N LEU A 51 32.45 -32.62 33.21
CA LEU A 51 31.14 -32.06 33.36
C LEU A 51 30.49 -31.73 31.98
N TYR A 52 31.16 -30.92 31.18
CA TYR A 52 30.66 -30.51 29.86
C TYR A 52 31.81 -30.14 28.92
N ARG A 53 31.73 -30.52 27.69
CA ARG A 53 32.62 -29.99 26.66
C ARG A 53 32.25 -28.55 26.33
N VAL A 54 33.20 -27.63 26.39
CA VAL A 54 33.01 -26.23 26.06
C VAL A 54 33.60 -25.95 24.67
N ASP A 55 32.76 -25.35 23.80
CA ASP A 55 33.17 -24.98 22.44
C ASP A 55 33.12 -23.44 22.32
N MET A 56 34.29 -22.83 22.15
CA MET A 56 34.44 -21.38 22.04
C MET A 56 34.60 -20.89 20.60
N ARG A 57 34.55 -21.80 19.60
CA ARG A 57 34.78 -21.44 18.18
C ARG A 57 33.72 -20.54 17.57
N LEU A 58 32.57 -20.34 18.24
CA LEU A 58 31.52 -19.43 17.80
C LEU A 58 31.70 -18.01 18.33
N ARG A 59 32.77 -17.71 19.09
CA ARG A 59 33.06 -16.34 19.54
C ARG A 59 33.60 -15.49 18.37
N PRO A 60 33.55 -14.17 18.46
CA PRO A 60 34.21 -13.28 17.49
C PRO A 60 35.64 -13.73 17.16
N GLU A 61 35.99 -13.77 15.87
CA GLU A 61 37.26 -14.27 15.31
C GLU A 61 37.58 -15.76 15.60
N GLY A 62 36.66 -16.51 16.19
CA GLY A 62 36.82 -17.93 16.47
C GLY A 62 37.96 -18.21 17.42
N ASP A 63 38.83 -19.20 17.10
CA ASP A 63 39.94 -19.59 17.97
C ASP A 63 41.06 -18.55 18.10
N ARG A 64 41.10 -17.56 17.21
CA ARG A 64 42.08 -16.47 17.23
C ARG A 64 41.64 -15.26 18.05
N GLY A 65 40.36 -15.12 18.27
CA GLY A 65 39.78 -14.00 18.98
C GLY A 65 39.91 -14.14 20.50
N GLU A 66 39.76 -13.01 21.19
CA GLU A 66 39.76 -12.95 22.63
C GLU A 66 38.62 -13.75 23.26
N LEU A 67 38.84 -14.24 24.46
CA LEU A 67 37.88 -15.11 25.12
C LEU A 67 36.64 -14.36 25.57
N ALA A 68 36.77 -13.09 26.01
CA ALA A 68 35.71 -12.22 26.44
C ALA A 68 35.92 -10.82 25.84
N LEU A 69 34.92 -10.27 25.19
CA LEU A 69 34.91 -8.91 24.62
C LEU A 69 33.90 -8.04 25.37
N SER A 70 34.12 -6.74 25.33
CA SER A 70 33.09 -5.81 25.81
C SER A 70 31.84 -5.87 24.93
N LEU A 71 30.73 -5.37 25.47
CA LEU A 71 29.46 -5.27 24.71
C LEU A 71 29.67 -4.51 23.39
N ARG A 72 30.34 -3.36 23.47
CA ARG A 72 30.60 -2.48 22.31
C ARG A 72 31.49 -3.15 21.28
N GLU A 73 32.61 -3.72 21.68
CA GLU A 73 33.53 -4.44 20.77
C GLU A 73 32.83 -5.62 20.08
N THR A 74 31.98 -6.33 20.84
CA THR A 74 31.19 -7.44 20.28
C THR A 74 30.22 -6.94 19.22
N ILE A 75 29.52 -5.85 19.44
CA ILE A 75 28.60 -5.24 18.48
C ILE A 75 29.35 -4.74 17.26
N ASP A 76 30.42 -3.95 17.47
CA ASP A 76 31.25 -3.41 16.40
C ASP A 76 31.84 -4.50 15.51
N TYR A 77 32.29 -5.62 16.11
CA TYR A 77 32.74 -6.80 15.35
C TYR A 77 31.67 -7.36 14.41
N TYR A 78 30.45 -7.64 14.93
CA TYR A 78 29.43 -8.27 14.11
C TYR A 78 28.94 -7.33 12.98
N TYR A 79 28.88 -6.02 13.21
CA TYR A 79 28.48 -5.05 12.19
C TYR A 79 29.57 -4.79 11.14
N SER A 80 30.87 -4.88 11.49
CA SER A 80 31.96 -4.57 10.59
C SER A 80 32.53 -5.78 9.84
N VAL A 81 32.72 -6.92 10.50
CA VAL A 81 33.36 -8.13 9.94
C VAL A 81 32.60 -9.41 10.14
N GLY A 82 31.42 -9.36 10.77
CA GLY A 82 30.58 -10.54 11.06
C GLY A 82 30.20 -11.29 9.78
N ARG A 83 30.40 -12.61 9.79
CA ARG A 83 30.25 -13.50 8.63
C ARG A 83 28.86 -14.12 8.56
N PRO A 84 28.37 -14.55 7.37
CA PRO A 84 27.06 -15.19 7.21
C PRO A 84 26.84 -16.40 8.14
N TRP A 85 27.84 -17.23 8.36
CA TRP A 85 27.72 -18.38 9.25
C TRP A 85 27.60 -18.00 10.74
N GLU A 86 28.21 -16.88 11.16
CA GLU A 86 28.06 -16.34 12.51
C GLU A 86 26.64 -15.81 12.73
N ARG A 87 26.09 -15.11 11.73
CA ARG A 87 24.69 -14.67 11.72
C ARG A 87 23.74 -15.84 11.90
N GLN A 88 23.94 -16.93 11.17
CA GLN A 88 23.19 -18.16 11.29
C GLN A 88 23.32 -18.80 12.70
N ALA A 89 24.52 -18.80 13.29
CA ALA A 89 24.72 -19.30 14.63
C ALA A 89 24.01 -18.44 15.70
N MET A 90 24.02 -17.12 15.53
CA MET A 90 23.40 -16.17 16.47
C MET A 90 21.86 -16.25 16.50
N ILE A 91 21.20 -16.83 15.51
CA ILE A 91 19.75 -17.12 15.56
C ILE A 91 19.38 -17.89 16.84
N LYS A 92 20.25 -18.81 17.28
CA LYS A 92 20.01 -19.64 18.46
C LYS A 92 20.66 -19.08 19.75
N ALA A 93 21.26 -17.89 19.72
CA ALA A 93 21.89 -17.27 20.89
C ALA A 93 20.87 -16.91 21.98
N ARG A 94 21.25 -17.12 23.22
CA ARG A 94 20.46 -16.84 24.42
C ARG A 94 21.36 -16.55 25.61
N PRO A 95 21.11 -15.52 26.42
CA PRO A 95 21.75 -15.35 27.70
C PRO A 95 21.45 -16.55 28.62
N ILE A 96 22.46 -17.09 29.27
CA ILE A 96 22.32 -18.31 30.09
C ILE A 96 22.83 -18.18 31.53
N ALA A 97 23.76 -17.26 31.78
CA ALA A 97 24.36 -17.02 33.08
C ALA A 97 24.96 -15.62 33.15
N GLY A 98 25.29 -15.12 34.32
CA GLY A 98 25.79 -13.78 34.56
C GLY A 98 24.66 -12.76 34.53
N ASP A 99 24.96 -11.54 34.07
CA ASP A 99 23.95 -10.49 33.85
C ASP A 99 23.12 -10.82 32.62
N LEU A 100 21.89 -11.29 32.85
CA LEU A 100 20.95 -11.63 31.81
C LEU A 100 20.41 -10.39 31.09
N ALA A 101 20.38 -9.21 31.74
CA ALA A 101 19.95 -7.96 31.16
C ALA A 101 20.97 -7.51 30.09
N LEU A 102 22.25 -7.54 30.43
CA LEU A 102 23.36 -7.28 29.49
C LEU A 102 23.29 -8.20 28.26
N GLY A 103 23.10 -9.49 28.49
CA GLY A 103 23.00 -10.47 27.41
C GLY A 103 21.76 -10.26 26.51
N ASN A 104 20.62 -9.83 27.08
CA ASN A 104 19.45 -9.49 26.30
C ASN A 104 19.66 -8.21 25.51
N ARG A 105 20.32 -7.18 26.08
CA ARG A 105 20.66 -5.94 25.37
C ARG A 105 21.56 -6.24 24.16
N LEU A 106 22.60 -7.05 24.31
CA LEU A 106 23.44 -7.48 23.19
C LEU A 106 22.59 -8.10 22.06
N LEU A 107 21.69 -9.01 22.38
CA LEU A 107 20.85 -9.65 21.37
C LEU A 107 19.81 -8.71 20.75
N GLU A 108 19.36 -7.70 21.48
CA GLU A 108 18.48 -6.66 20.95
C GLU A 108 19.20 -5.74 19.97
N GLU A 109 20.40 -5.30 20.32
CA GLU A 109 21.24 -4.47 19.44
C GLU A 109 21.72 -5.23 18.22
N LEU A 110 22.01 -6.54 18.32
CA LEU A 110 22.36 -7.40 17.19
C LEU A 110 21.16 -7.90 16.38
N ARG A 111 19.92 -7.68 16.83
CA ARG A 111 18.73 -8.19 16.14
C ARG A 111 18.63 -7.72 14.67
N PRO A 112 18.87 -6.43 14.32
CA PRO A 112 18.86 -5.99 12.92
C PRO A 112 19.96 -6.65 12.08
N TRP A 113 21.10 -6.97 12.70
CA TRP A 113 22.17 -7.69 12.04
C TRP A 113 21.83 -9.17 11.85
N ILE A 114 21.25 -9.85 12.88
CA ILE A 114 20.84 -11.27 12.79
C ILE A 114 19.69 -11.45 11.79
N PHE A 115 18.69 -10.56 11.84
CA PHE A 115 17.49 -10.61 11.01
C PHE A 115 17.33 -9.29 10.25
N PRO A 116 18.16 -9.03 9.23
CA PRO A 116 18.01 -7.86 8.39
C PRO A 116 16.64 -7.89 7.68
N GLN A 117 16.06 -6.73 7.45
CA GLN A 117 14.79 -6.64 6.71
C GLN A 117 14.95 -7.17 5.28
N ASP A 118 16.10 -6.87 4.68
CA ASP A 118 16.49 -7.32 3.35
C ASP A 118 17.85 -8.01 3.43
N PRO A 119 17.87 -9.35 3.62
CA PRO A 119 19.11 -10.10 3.67
C PRO A 119 19.82 -10.03 2.33
N ALA A 120 21.11 -9.73 2.37
CA ALA A 120 21.93 -9.81 1.16
C ALA A 120 21.95 -11.25 0.63
N TRP A 121 21.97 -11.39 -0.70
CA TRP A 121 22.02 -12.72 -1.33
C TRP A 121 23.24 -13.53 -0.86
N GLU A 122 24.37 -12.86 -0.68
CA GLU A 122 25.60 -13.45 -0.18
C GLU A 122 25.42 -14.12 1.20
N ASP A 123 24.54 -13.61 2.04
CA ASP A 123 24.20 -14.21 3.33
C ASP A 123 23.41 -15.51 3.19
N LEU A 124 22.49 -15.55 2.24
CA LEU A 124 21.66 -16.72 1.94
C LEU A 124 22.47 -17.80 1.20
N ASP A 125 23.30 -17.39 0.24
CA ASP A 125 24.22 -18.29 -0.47
C ASP A 125 25.31 -18.83 0.47
N GLY A 126 25.73 -18.05 1.46
CA GLY A 126 26.64 -18.52 2.51
C GLY A 126 26.11 -19.76 3.24
N THR A 127 24.80 -19.80 3.55
CA THR A 127 24.14 -20.97 4.17
C THR A 127 24.16 -22.19 3.24
N ARG A 128 23.91 -21.98 1.95
CA ARG A 128 23.95 -23.02 0.91
C ARG A 128 25.36 -23.54 0.70
N SER A 129 26.33 -22.66 0.55
CA SER A 129 27.76 -23.02 0.37
C SER A 129 28.29 -23.77 1.56
N MET A 130 27.84 -23.46 2.78
CA MET A 130 28.21 -24.20 3.99
C MET A 130 27.57 -25.59 3.99
N ARG A 131 26.30 -25.75 3.57
CA ARG A 131 25.66 -27.05 3.39
C ARG A 131 26.43 -27.91 2.39
N LYS A 132 26.77 -27.37 1.20
CA LYS A 132 27.54 -28.09 0.16
C LYS A 132 28.89 -28.55 0.66
N ARG A 133 29.67 -27.73 1.36
CA ARG A 133 30.96 -28.09 1.96
C ARG A 133 30.86 -29.21 2.99
N ILE A 134 29.73 -29.29 3.71
CA ILE A 134 29.48 -30.37 4.68
C ILE A 134 29.15 -31.68 3.93
N GLU A 135 28.38 -31.63 2.86
CA GLU A 135 28.02 -32.75 2.01
C GLU A 135 29.26 -33.37 1.31
N GLU A 136 30.23 -32.56 0.88
CA GLU A 136 31.46 -32.98 0.22
C GLU A 136 32.34 -33.85 1.12
N ARG A 137 32.15 -33.85 2.45
CA ARG A 137 32.86 -34.67 3.42
C ARG A 137 32.47 -36.17 3.43
N LYS A 138 31.46 -36.57 2.62
CA LYS A 138 30.99 -37.96 2.42
C LYS A 138 30.72 -38.77 3.69
N GLU A 139 30.22 -38.13 4.75
CA GLU A 139 29.87 -38.79 6.01
C GLU A 139 28.47 -39.44 5.92
N GLU A 140 28.30 -40.47 5.05
CA GLU A 140 27.00 -41.08 4.81
C GLU A 140 26.40 -41.75 6.06
N ALA A 141 27.22 -42.33 6.95
CA ALA A 141 26.76 -42.94 8.18
C ALA A 141 26.32 -41.94 9.26
N ASN A 142 26.67 -40.65 9.12
CA ASN A 142 26.40 -39.62 10.12
C ASN A 142 24.98 -39.09 10.00
N ILE A 143 24.13 -39.34 11.01
CA ILE A 143 22.73 -38.91 11.04
C ILE A 143 22.53 -37.40 11.23
N LYS A 144 23.59 -36.71 11.67
CA LYS A 144 23.56 -35.27 11.88
C LYS A 144 23.99 -34.49 10.64
N THR A 145 25.17 -34.82 10.10
CA THR A 145 25.82 -34.10 9.00
C THR A 145 25.67 -34.75 7.64
N GLY A 146 25.31 -36.02 7.60
CA GLY A 146 25.07 -36.76 6.36
C GLY A 146 23.81 -36.28 5.66
N ALA A 147 23.72 -36.52 4.35
CA ALA A 147 22.64 -36.11 3.51
C ALA A 147 21.26 -36.56 4.05
N GLY A 148 20.29 -35.65 4.13
CA GLY A 148 18.99 -35.89 4.72
C GLY A 148 18.99 -36.03 6.25
N GLY A 149 20.08 -35.62 6.92
CA GLY A 149 20.24 -35.67 8.37
C GLY A 149 19.57 -34.50 9.11
N ILE A 150 19.80 -34.49 10.42
CA ILE A 150 19.23 -33.45 11.33
C ILE A 150 19.58 -32.03 10.87
N ARG A 151 20.83 -31.85 10.39
CA ARG A 151 21.33 -30.52 9.98
C ARG A 151 20.63 -29.98 8.74
N ASP A 152 20.20 -30.85 7.83
CA ASP A 152 19.43 -30.41 6.66
C ASP A 152 18.12 -29.76 7.05
N ILE A 153 17.43 -30.30 8.06
CA ILE A 153 16.19 -29.69 8.59
C ILE A 153 16.49 -28.40 9.35
N GLU A 154 17.52 -28.40 10.21
CA GLU A 154 17.93 -27.21 10.98
C GLU A 154 18.35 -26.06 10.05
N PHE A 155 19.10 -26.36 8.99
CA PHE A 155 19.57 -25.37 8.03
C PHE A 155 18.44 -24.84 7.16
N LEU A 156 17.51 -25.70 6.73
CA LEU A 156 16.33 -25.26 5.99
C LEU A 156 15.49 -24.27 6.81
N VAL A 157 15.26 -24.59 8.09
CA VAL A 157 14.55 -23.68 9.01
C VAL A 157 15.31 -22.37 9.17
N GLN A 158 16.63 -22.41 9.40
CA GLN A 158 17.46 -21.22 9.55
C GLN A 158 17.55 -20.39 8.28
N PHE A 159 17.56 -21.02 7.11
CA PHE A 159 17.47 -20.34 5.83
C PHE A 159 16.20 -19.49 5.72
N PHE A 160 15.05 -20.06 6.06
CA PHE A 160 13.80 -19.29 6.08
C PHE A 160 13.77 -18.23 7.19
N GLN A 161 14.42 -18.46 8.33
CA GLN A 161 14.58 -17.47 9.39
C GLN A 161 15.40 -16.27 8.92
N LEU A 162 16.50 -16.50 8.21
CA LEU A 162 17.32 -15.42 7.64
C LEU A 162 16.61 -14.69 6.51
N SER A 163 15.87 -15.42 5.66
CA SER A 163 15.16 -14.83 4.52
C SER A 163 13.96 -13.98 4.92
N HIS A 164 13.23 -14.35 5.99
CA HIS A 164 11.93 -13.75 6.33
C HIS A 164 11.86 -13.19 7.76
N GLY A 165 12.80 -13.54 8.65
CA GLY A 165 12.76 -13.15 10.06
C GLY A 165 12.90 -11.64 10.30
N GLY A 166 13.48 -10.90 9.36
CA GLY A 166 13.51 -9.44 9.42
C GLY A 166 12.10 -8.82 9.38
N ARG A 167 11.20 -9.45 8.62
CA ARG A 167 9.82 -9.00 8.40
C ARG A 167 8.82 -9.70 9.31
N LEU A 168 9.01 -10.98 9.61
CA LEU A 168 8.09 -11.84 10.35
C LEU A 168 8.68 -12.19 11.72
N ARG A 169 8.15 -11.59 12.76
CA ARG A 169 8.63 -11.79 14.16
C ARG A 169 8.45 -13.22 14.63
N GLU A 170 7.43 -13.90 14.16
CA GLU A 170 7.06 -15.27 14.47
C GLU A 170 8.18 -16.27 14.11
N LEU A 171 9.01 -15.92 13.12
CA LEU A 171 10.14 -16.74 12.67
C LEU A 171 11.42 -16.53 13.47
N ARG A 172 11.49 -15.57 14.40
CA ARG A 172 12.67 -15.31 15.21
C ARG A 172 12.85 -16.28 16.39
N GLY A 173 12.12 -17.38 16.36
CA GLY A 173 12.22 -18.45 17.37
C GLY A 173 13.60 -19.12 17.36
N ARG A 174 14.07 -19.56 18.55
CA ARG A 174 15.36 -20.25 18.70
C ARG A 174 15.27 -21.75 18.52
N ALA A 175 14.10 -22.34 18.72
CA ALA A 175 13.84 -23.76 18.64
C ALA A 175 13.34 -24.16 17.25
N THR A 176 13.84 -25.29 16.74
CA THR A 176 13.58 -25.77 15.38
C THR A 176 12.11 -26.14 15.16
N LEU A 177 11.51 -26.92 16.06
CA LEU A 177 10.14 -27.41 15.88
C LEU A 177 9.07 -26.32 15.90
N PRO A 178 9.06 -25.37 16.87
CA PRO A 178 8.12 -24.25 16.86
C PRO A 178 8.25 -23.39 15.61
N THR A 179 9.47 -23.12 15.17
CA THR A 179 9.72 -22.32 13.95
C THR A 179 9.24 -23.05 12.70
N LEU A 180 9.45 -24.38 12.64
CA LEU A 180 8.96 -25.20 11.53
C LEU A 180 7.43 -25.16 11.39
N ARG A 181 6.70 -25.17 12.52
CA ARG A 181 5.24 -25.01 12.54
C ARG A 181 4.85 -23.61 12.08
N ALA A 182 5.49 -22.57 12.61
CA ALA A 182 5.23 -21.19 12.18
C ALA A 182 5.43 -21.01 10.67
N LEU A 183 6.44 -21.61 10.06
CA LEU A 183 6.64 -21.61 8.61
C LEU A 183 5.47 -22.25 7.84
N GLY A 184 4.89 -23.32 8.39
CA GLY A 184 3.69 -23.96 7.83
C GLY A 184 2.43 -23.12 7.99
N ASP A 185 2.25 -22.48 9.14
CA ASP A 185 1.08 -21.64 9.45
C ASP A 185 1.08 -20.33 8.64
N LEU A 186 2.26 -19.77 8.40
CA LEU A 186 2.46 -18.59 7.54
C LEU A 186 2.43 -18.91 6.04
N GLY A 187 2.33 -20.19 5.64
CA GLY A 187 2.30 -20.59 4.23
C GLY A 187 3.63 -20.48 3.49
N ILE A 188 4.74 -20.17 4.18
CA ILE A 188 6.08 -20.08 3.59
C ILE A 188 6.59 -21.47 3.20
N LEU A 189 6.27 -22.45 4.02
CA LEU A 189 6.48 -23.86 3.73
C LEU A 189 5.09 -24.55 3.64
N PRO A 190 4.84 -25.43 2.64
CA PRO A 190 3.60 -26.19 2.60
C PRO A 190 3.36 -26.90 3.94
N LYS A 191 2.13 -26.81 4.48
CA LYS A 191 1.77 -27.44 5.78
C LYS A 191 2.09 -28.93 5.83
N THR A 192 1.94 -29.62 4.68
CA THR A 192 2.29 -31.03 4.52
C THR A 192 3.79 -31.27 4.75
N HIS A 193 4.64 -30.44 4.15
CA HIS A 193 6.11 -30.53 4.33
C HIS A 193 6.53 -30.15 5.75
N SER A 194 5.92 -29.11 6.34
CA SER A 194 6.19 -28.71 7.72
C SER A 194 5.90 -29.86 8.71
N HIS A 195 4.74 -30.47 8.58
CA HIS A 195 4.33 -31.59 9.43
C HIS A 195 5.21 -32.84 9.22
N GLU A 196 5.51 -33.15 7.97
CA GLU A 196 6.40 -34.28 7.62
C GLU A 196 7.82 -34.09 8.21
N LEU A 197 8.41 -32.91 8.02
CA LEU A 197 9.74 -32.59 8.59
C LEU A 197 9.74 -32.59 10.10
N GLU A 198 8.64 -32.20 10.77
CA GLU A 198 8.51 -32.29 12.23
C GLU A 198 8.61 -33.76 12.68
N GLY A 199 7.88 -34.67 12.04
CA GLY A 199 7.94 -36.09 12.34
C GLY A 199 9.33 -36.69 12.10
N HIS A 200 9.97 -36.33 10.97
CA HIS A 200 11.31 -36.77 10.62
C HIS A 200 12.38 -36.24 11.59
N TYR A 201 12.29 -34.96 11.97
CA TYR A 201 13.22 -34.37 12.94
C TYR A 201 13.14 -35.09 14.29
N ARG A 202 11.93 -35.36 14.79
CA ARG A 202 11.72 -36.10 16.06
C ARG A 202 12.35 -37.47 15.99
N PHE A 203 12.13 -38.22 14.92
CA PHE A 203 12.70 -39.56 14.75
C PHE A 203 14.25 -39.52 14.71
N LEU A 204 14.84 -38.66 13.89
CA LEU A 204 16.29 -38.51 13.79
C LEU A 204 16.91 -38.08 15.14
N ARG A 205 16.24 -37.26 15.92
CA ARG A 205 16.66 -36.86 17.27
C ARG A 205 16.60 -38.04 18.25
N ILE A 206 15.57 -38.89 18.17
CA ILE A 206 15.50 -40.12 18.97
C ILE A 206 16.70 -41.03 18.64
N VAL A 207 17.01 -41.26 17.38
CA VAL A 207 18.16 -42.06 16.95
C VAL A 207 19.44 -41.45 17.49
N GLU A 208 19.68 -40.14 17.35
CA GLU A 208 20.83 -39.44 17.93
C GLU A 208 20.95 -39.60 19.44
N HIS A 209 19.86 -39.49 20.17
CA HIS A 209 19.87 -39.71 21.62
C HIS A 209 20.24 -41.14 21.99
N ARG A 210 19.70 -42.13 21.26
CA ARG A 210 20.01 -43.57 21.53
C ARG A 210 21.46 -43.94 21.20
N LEU A 211 22.06 -43.30 20.20
CA LEU A 211 23.47 -43.40 19.91
C LEU A 211 24.33 -42.85 21.05
N GLN A 212 24.04 -41.64 21.51
CA GLN A 212 24.84 -40.96 22.55
C GLN A 212 24.73 -41.62 23.93
N MET A 213 23.55 -42.16 24.28
CA MET A 213 23.35 -42.88 25.52
C MET A 213 24.15 -44.19 25.65
N TRP A 214 24.55 -44.77 24.53
CA TRP A 214 25.25 -46.06 24.53
C TRP A 214 26.68 -45.93 25.05
N GLU A 215 27.44 -44.89 24.64
CA GLU A 215 28.87 -44.80 24.93
C GLU A 215 29.26 -43.53 25.70
N ASP A 216 28.29 -42.70 26.07
CA ASP A 216 28.51 -41.33 26.64
C ASP A 216 29.50 -40.50 25.78
N ARG A 217 29.56 -40.80 24.46
CA ARG A 217 30.40 -40.14 23.50
C ARG A 217 29.57 -39.29 22.52
N GLN A 218 30.20 -38.27 21.96
CA GLN A 218 29.55 -37.43 20.94
C GLN A 218 29.52 -38.15 19.58
N VAL A 219 28.87 -39.30 19.54
CA VAL A 219 28.74 -40.15 18.34
C VAL A 219 27.49 -39.75 17.57
N HIS A 220 27.63 -39.59 16.26
CA HIS A 220 26.55 -39.31 15.33
C HIS A 220 26.46 -40.32 14.19
N GLU A 221 27.35 -41.30 14.16
CA GLU A 221 27.44 -42.33 13.14
C GLU A 221 26.62 -43.57 13.54
N VAL A 222 25.83 -44.03 12.60
CA VAL A 222 25.14 -45.32 12.74
C VAL A 222 26.14 -46.44 12.63
N PRO A 223 26.20 -47.38 13.61
CA PRO A 223 27.10 -48.49 13.55
C PRO A 223 27.01 -49.28 12.23
N VAL A 224 28.16 -49.73 11.73
CA VAL A 224 28.23 -50.57 10.52
C VAL A 224 27.99 -52.02 10.88
N ALA A 225 28.48 -52.49 12.05
CA ALA A 225 28.31 -53.85 12.54
C ALA A 225 26.82 -54.20 12.76
N ALA A 226 26.39 -55.35 12.28
CA ALA A 226 24.98 -55.74 12.24
C ALA A 226 24.38 -55.91 13.65
N ASP A 227 25.14 -56.41 14.60
CA ASP A 227 24.76 -56.63 16.00
C ASP A 227 24.58 -55.30 16.75
N GLU A 228 25.51 -54.35 16.57
CA GLU A 228 25.38 -52.99 17.16
C GLU A 228 24.22 -52.25 16.55
N LYS A 229 24.05 -52.34 15.22
CA LYS A 229 22.92 -51.73 14.50
C LYS A 229 21.57 -52.33 14.92
N LEU A 230 21.50 -53.63 15.16
CA LEU A 230 20.32 -54.29 15.71
C LEU A 230 20.02 -53.81 17.14
N SER A 231 21.07 -53.64 17.96
CA SER A 231 20.94 -53.09 19.30
C SER A 231 20.39 -51.64 19.27
N LEU A 232 20.87 -50.82 18.36
CA LEU A 232 20.34 -49.48 18.12
C LEU A 232 18.86 -49.50 17.68
N ALA A 233 18.53 -50.39 16.74
CA ALA A 233 17.16 -50.55 16.24
C ALA A 233 16.21 -50.91 17.39
N ARG A 234 16.55 -51.84 18.24
CA ARG A 234 15.78 -52.23 19.43
C ARG A 234 15.56 -51.04 20.38
N ARG A 235 16.61 -50.25 20.65
CA ARG A 235 16.53 -49.03 21.47
C ARG A 235 15.68 -47.96 20.87
N CYS A 236 15.52 -47.97 19.54
CA CYS A 236 14.63 -47.06 18.81
C CYS A 236 13.20 -47.60 18.69
N GLY A 237 12.88 -48.74 19.32
CA GLY A 237 11.55 -49.34 19.33
C GLY A 237 11.26 -50.32 18.19
N PHE A 238 12.30 -50.76 17.43
CA PHE A 238 12.16 -51.75 16.37
C PHE A 238 12.59 -53.12 16.92
N SER A 239 11.63 -53.95 17.26
CA SER A 239 11.83 -55.30 17.83
C SER A 239 11.29 -56.38 16.90
N GLY A 240 11.67 -57.66 17.16
CA GLY A 240 11.27 -58.79 16.36
C GLY A 240 12.26 -59.15 15.22
N PRO A 241 11.95 -60.19 14.46
CA PRO A 241 12.84 -60.73 13.41
C PRO A 241 13.22 -59.72 12.33
N ASP A 242 12.26 -58.86 11.96
CA ASP A 242 12.42 -57.84 10.90
C ASP A 242 12.82 -56.45 11.44
N GLY A 243 13.10 -56.35 12.77
CA GLY A 243 13.35 -55.07 13.43
C GLY A 243 14.52 -54.27 12.82
N LEU A 244 15.63 -54.97 12.47
CA LEU A 244 16.79 -54.35 11.81
C LEU A 244 16.44 -53.82 10.40
N THR A 245 15.75 -54.62 9.61
CA THR A 245 15.33 -54.27 8.25
C THR A 245 14.35 -53.11 8.29
N ALA A 246 13.34 -53.13 9.16
CA ALA A 246 12.37 -52.06 9.31
C ALA A 246 13.03 -50.75 9.78
N PHE A 247 13.95 -50.78 10.75
CA PHE A 247 14.72 -49.63 11.19
C PHE A 247 15.53 -49.01 10.05
N THR A 248 16.27 -49.87 9.33
CA THR A 248 17.15 -49.42 8.23
C THR A 248 16.33 -48.79 7.09
N ALA A 249 15.25 -49.46 6.70
CA ALA A 249 14.35 -48.91 5.68
C ALA A 249 13.71 -47.59 6.09
N ARG A 250 13.24 -47.50 7.36
CA ARG A 250 12.66 -46.28 7.92
C ARG A 250 13.66 -45.12 7.93
N LEU A 251 14.90 -45.37 8.39
CA LEU A 251 15.93 -44.33 8.46
C LEU A 251 16.33 -43.87 7.06
N ALA A 252 16.53 -44.80 6.11
CA ALA A 252 16.83 -44.45 4.73
C ALA A 252 15.71 -43.64 4.05
N GLY A 253 14.44 -44.08 4.24
CA GLY A 253 13.29 -43.39 3.69
C GLY A 253 13.13 -41.96 4.24
N ILE A 254 13.32 -41.78 5.55
CA ILE A 254 13.30 -40.45 6.19
C ILE A 254 14.40 -39.55 5.61
N ARG A 255 15.64 -40.05 5.53
CA ARG A 255 16.76 -39.28 5.00
C ARG A 255 16.55 -38.90 3.53
N ALA A 256 16.08 -39.80 2.70
CA ALA A 256 15.78 -39.53 1.30
C ALA A 256 14.67 -38.42 1.19
N ARG A 257 13.68 -38.52 2.03
CA ARG A 257 12.54 -37.55 2.00
C ARG A 257 12.95 -36.16 2.52
N VAL A 258 13.70 -36.11 3.62
CA VAL A 258 14.25 -34.83 4.15
C VAL A 258 15.13 -34.17 3.08
N ARG A 259 15.98 -34.96 2.41
CA ARG A 259 16.85 -34.49 1.32
C ARG A 259 16.00 -33.89 0.18
N ALA A 260 15.01 -34.63 -0.29
CA ALA A 260 14.15 -34.20 -1.41
C ALA A 260 13.40 -32.89 -1.08
N ILE A 261 12.87 -32.76 0.15
CA ILE A 261 12.19 -31.53 0.58
C ILE A 261 13.21 -30.37 0.66
N ALA A 262 14.33 -30.56 1.30
CA ALA A 262 15.35 -29.52 1.45
C ALA A 262 15.88 -29.06 0.07
N ASP A 263 16.25 -29.97 -0.81
CA ASP A 263 16.71 -29.63 -2.16
C ASP A 263 15.67 -28.89 -2.97
N ARG A 264 14.42 -29.34 -2.91
CA ARG A 264 13.31 -28.67 -3.61
C ARG A 264 13.17 -27.19 -3.18
N HIS A 265 13.27 -26.90 -1.89
CA HIS A 265 13.09 -25.53 -1.40
C HIS A 265 14.33 -24.68 -1.60
N TYR A 266 15.52 -25.21 -1.41
CA TYR A 266 16.78 -24.51 -1.73
C TYR A 266 16.92 -24.22 -3.23
N LEU A 267 16.62 -25.18 -4.10
CA LEU A 267 16.71 -25.00 -5.55
C LEU A 267 15.63 -24.07 -6.09
N ARG A 268 14.42 -24.15 -5.54
CA ARG A 268 13.32 -23.27 -5.96
C ARG A 268 13.61 -21.80 -5.61
N ALA A 269 14.06 -21.54 -4.39
CA ALA A 269 14.39 -20.17 -3.95
C ALA A 269 15.55 -19.58 -4.78
N THR A 270 16.56 -20.40 -5.09
CA THR A 270 17.74 -19.99 -5.87
C THR A 270 17.41 -19.81 -7.34
N ARG A 271 16.77 -20.81 -7.96
CA ARG A 271 16.43 -20.76 -9.39
C ARG A 271 15.49 -19.62 -9.72
N LEU A 272 14.49 -19.36 -8.88
CA LEU A 272 13.56 -18.25 -9.11
C LEU A 272 14.28 -16.91 -9.03
N GLN A 273 15.15 -16.71 -8.05
CA GLN A 273 15.84 -15.44 -7.86
C GLN A 273 16.94 -15.23 -8.92
N ASP A 274 17.69 -16.28 -9.24
CA ASP A 274 18.67 -16.27 -10.34
C ASP A 274 17.95 -16.02 -11.68
N ALA A 275 16.79 -16.67 -11.90
CA ALA A 275 15.99 -16.48 -13.11
C ALA A 275 15.39 -15.06 -13.19
N VAL A 276 14.90 -14.51 -12.06
CA VAL A 276 14.44 -13.11 -12.03
C VAL A 276 15.59 -12.16 -12.34
N LEU A 277 16.74 -12.33 -11.70
CA LEU A 277 17.89 -11.47 -11.96
C LEU A 277 18.36 -11.59 -13.42
N ALA A 278 18.41 -12.79 -13.96
CA ALA A 278 18.75 -13.03 -15.37
C ALA A 278 17.72 -12.36 -16.30
N LEU A 279 16.42 -12.47 -15.99
CA LEU A 279 15.36 -11.82 -16.75
C LEU A 279 15.53 -10.28 -16.77
N LEU A 280 15.97 -9.68 -15.64
CA LEU A 280 16.15 -8.23 -15.53
C LEU A 280 17.41 -7.71 -16.25
N VAL A 281 18.49 -8.51 -16.31
CA VAL A 281 19.83 -8.06 -16.71
C VAL A 281 20.20 -8.46 -18.15
N GLN A 282 19.77 -9.64 -18.64
CA GLN A 282 20.14 -10.14 -19.98
C GLN A 282 19.62 -9.22 -21.08
N GLU A 283 20.38 -9.07 -22.17
CA GLU A 283 19.98 -8.22 -23.31
C GLU A 283 18.81 -8.82 -24.10
N GLU A 284 18.84 -10.13 -24.33
CA GLU A 284 17.74 -10.86 -24.96
C GLU A 284 16.82 -11.50 -23.92
N ILE A 285 15.53 -11.54 -24.23
CA ILE A 285 14.52 -12.17 -23.37
C ILE A 285 14.40 -13.63 -23.78
N ASP A 286 14.88 -14.51 -22.89
CA ASP A 286 14.79 -15.97 -23.07
C ASP A 286 13.38 -16.47 -22.70
N ALA A 287 12.78 -17.28 -23.56
CA ALA A 287 11.45 -17.86 -23.33
C ALA A 287 11.42 -18.75 -22.05
N ASP A 288 12.49 -19.49 -21.76
CA ASP A 288 12.59 -20.34 -20.59
C ASP A 288 12.61 -19.52 -19.29
N LEU A 289 13.23 -18.33 -19.31
CA LEU A 289 13.20 -17.39 -18.19
C LEU A 289 11.82 -16.80 -17.96
N ILE A 290 11.12 -16.44 -19.05
CA ILE A 290 9.73 -15.96 -18.97
C ILE A 290 8.87 -17.04 -18.33
N GLU A 291 8.95 -18.28 -18.80
CA GLU A 291 8.16 -19.39 -18.25
C GLU A 291 8.50 -19.63 -16.78
N THR A 292 9.76 -19.64 -16.41
CA THR A 292 10.21 -19.90 -15.03
C THR A 292 9.75 -18.83 -14.05
N VAL A 293 9.78 -17.53 -14.45
CA VAL A 293 9.51 -16.39 -13.57
C VAL A 293 8.03 -16.05 -13.55
N LEU A 294 7.37 -16.02 -14.71
CA LEU A 294 6.05 -15.46 -14.88
C LEU A 294 4.91 -16.48 -14.92
N THR A 295 5.23 -17.80 -15.00
CA THR A 295 4.20 -18.84 -14.95
C THR A 295 3.41 -18.78 -13.64
N GLY A 296 2.09 -18.81 -13.78
CA GLY A 296 1.18 -18.76 -12.64
C GLY A 296 0.94 -17.37 -12.04
N ALA A 297 1.48 -16.31 -12.62
CA ALA A 297 1.22 -14.93 -12.19
C ALA A 297 -0.13 -14.38 -12.69
N GLY A 298 -0.88 -15.14 -13.50
CA GLY A 298 -2.16 -14.72 -14.06
C GLY A 298 -2.06 -13.69 -15.19
N LEU A 299 -0.87 -13.54 -15.77
CA LEU A 299 -0.56 -12.63 -16.88
C LEU A 299 -1.03 -13.23 -18.21
N ARG A 300 -1.60 -12.40 -19.07
CA ARG A 300 -2.05 -12.76 -20.44
C ARG A 300 -0.95 -12.60 -21.46
N ASP A 301 -0.08 -11.59 -21.25
CA ASP A 301 1.07 -11.29 -22.10
C ASP A 301 2.38 -11.34 -21.29
N PRO A 302 2.96 -12.52 -21.07
CA PRO A 302 4.19 -12.68 -20.30
C PRO A 302 5.39 -11.95 -20.91
N LEU A 303 5.45 -11.80 -22.24
CA LEU A 303 6.55 -11.09 -22.90
C LEU A 303 6.52 -9.58 -22.56
N ARG A 304 5.34 -8.97 -22.67
CA ARG A 304 5.14 -7.56 -22.30
C ARG A 304 5.38 -7.36 -20.79
N ALA A 305 4.96 -8.30 -19.96
CA ALA A 305 5.24 -8.28 -18.53
C ALA A 305 6.74 -8.30 -18.22
N ALA A 306 7.51 -9.14 -18.92
CA ALA A 306 8.97 -9.17 -18.81
C ALA A 306 9.60 -7.83 -19.21
N GLN A 307 9.09 -7.19 -20.28
CA GLN A 307 9.54 -5.85 -20.71
C GLN A 307 9.28 -4.78 -19.63
N HIS A 308 8.12 -4.81 -18.96
CA HIS A 308 7.80 -3.90 -17.87
C HIS A 308 8.73 -4.12 -16.66
N LEU A 309 8.98 -5.35 -16.25
CA LEU A 309 9.92 -5.65 -15.18
C LEU A 309 11.34 -5.14 -15.49
N ARG A 310 11.81 -5.33 -16.73
CA ARG A 310 13.10 -4.81 -17.18
C ARG A 310 13.14 -3.27 -17.20
N ALA A 311 12.06 -2.61 -17.61
CA ALA A 311 11.95 -1.16 -17.57
C ALA A 311 12.03 -0.63 -16.13
N MET A 312 11.45 -1.35 -15.16
CA MET A 312 11.58 -1.03 -13.73
C MET A 312 13.02 -1.17 -13.22
N ALA A 313 13.80 -2.12 -13.74
CA ALA A 313 15.19 -2.34 -13.34
C ALA A 313 16.18 -1.29 -13.90
N ARG A 314 15.80 -0.55 -14.95
CA ARG A 314 16.69 0.42 -15.62
C ARG A 314 16.70 1.75 -14.91
N GLU A 315 17.86 2.20 -14.45
CA GLU A 315 18.10 3.56 -13.93
C GLU A 315 18.56 4.49 -15.06
N PRO A 316 17.95 5.68 -15.24
CA PRO A 316 18.27 6.55 -16.36
C PRO A 316 19.62 7.26 -16.23
N PHE A 317 20.21 7.43 -15.03
CA PHE A 317 21.32 8.37 -14.83
C PHE A 317 22.59 7.84 -14.14
N PHE A 318 22.59 6.67 -13.49
CA PHE A 318 23.76 6.19 -12.73
C PHE A 318 24.07 4.72 -12.97
N VAL A 319 25.20 4.43 -13.64
CA VAL A 319 25.66 3.04 -13.92
C VAL A 319 25.94 2.26 -12.63
N LEU A 320 26.48 2.92 -11.58
CA LEU A 320 26.76 2.27 -10.28
C LEU A 320 25.51 1.95 -9.47
N ALA A 321 24.40 2.68 -9.65
CA ALA A 321 23.14 2.41 -8.99
C ALA A 321 22.38 1.24 -9.63
N ARG A 322 22.66 0.92 -10.90
CA ARG A 322 21.97 -0.11 -11.67
C ARG A 322 21.98 -1.48 -10.97
N SER A 323 23.13 -1.96 -10.53
CA SER A 323 23.23 -3.27 -9.87
C SER A 323 22.49 -3.37 -8.53
N ARG A 324 22.30 -2.24 -7.84
CA ARG A 324 21.48 -2.15 -6.61
C ARG A 324 20.00 -2.20 -6.95
N THR A 325 19.56 -1.42 -7.92
CA THR A 325 18.17 -1.38 -8.36
C THR A 325 17.70 -2.73 -8.89
N GLU A 326 18.52 -3.39 -9.70
CA GLU A 326 18.26 -4.75 -10.22
C GLU A 326 18.10 -5.76 -9.08
N ARG A 327 18.94 -5.71 -8.05
CA ARG A 327 18.86 -6.61 -6.88
C ARG A 327 17.64 -6.31 -6.00
N SER A 328 17.40 -5.04 -5.67
CA SER A 328 16.24 -4.65 -4.86
C SER A 328 14.93 -5.06 -5.55
N LEU A 329 14.84 -4.88 -6.87
CA LEU A 329 13.68 -5.31 -7.65
C LEU A 329 13.59 -6.84 -7.71
N ALA A 330 14.70 -7.56 -7.94
CA ALA A 330 14.69 -9.02 -7.98
C ALA A 330 14.19 -9.64 -6.67
N ASN A 331 14.50 -9.03 -5.53
CA ASN A 331 13.99 -9.44 -4.23
C ASN A 331 12.48 -9.21 -4.08
N LEU A 332 11.95 -8.15 -4.72
CA LEU A 332 10.54 -7.77 -4.65
C LEU A 332 9.65 -8.58 -5.60
N VAL A 333 10.16 -8.94 -6.81
CA VAL A 333 9.38 -9.55 -7.90
C VAL A 333 8.58 -10.79 -7.47
N PRO A 334 9.10 -11.78 -6.72
CA PRO A 334 8.32 -12.94 -6.33
C PRO A 334 7.07 -12.59 -5.52
N LEU A 335 7.19 -11.67 -4.56
CA LEU A 335 6.07 -11.19 -3.76
C LEU A 335 5.11 -10.32 -4.57
N LEU A 336 5.64 -9.48 -5.43
CA LEU A 336 4.88 -8.66 -6.36
C LEU A 336 4.00 -9.52 -7.28
N LEU A 337 4.57 -10.56 -7.91
CA LEU A 337 3.84 -11.48 -8.79
C LEU A 337 2.72 -12.24 -8.06
N GLU A 338 2.91 -12.61 -6.79
CA GLU A 338 1.84 -13.21 -5.99
C GLU A 338 0.70 -12.22 -5.70
N LEU A 339 1.02 -10.96 -5.44
CA LEU A 339 0.01 -9.96 -5.09
C LEU A 339 -0.78 -9.47 -6.31
N ILE A 340 -0.16 -9.30 -7.48
CA ILE A 340 -0.86 -8.84 -8.69
C ILE A 340 -1.93 -9.84 -9.17
N LYS A 341 -1.81 -11.13 -8.87
CA LYS A 341 -2.84 -12.14 -9.16
C LYS A 341 -4.20 -11.79 -8.57
N THR A 342 -4.21 -11.06 -7.46
CA THR A 342 -5.44 -10.68 -6.76
C THR A 342 -6.06 -9.40 -7.31
N THR A 343 -5.42 -8.74 -8.26
CA THR A 343 -5.93 -7.52 -8.90
C THR A 343 -6.86 -7.87 -10.07
N PRO A 344 -7.73 -6.95 -10.49
CA PRO A 344 -8.65 -7.19 -11.60
C PRO A 344 -7.95 -7.55 -12.91
N SER A 345 -6.84 -6.87 -13.22
CA SER A 345 -6.02 -7.08 -14.42
C SER A 345 -4.54 -7.08 -14.04
N PRO A 346 -3.91 -8.26 -13.87
CA PRO A 346 -2.48 -8.37 -13.55
C PRO A 346 -1.57 -7.65 -14.53
N ASP A 347 -1.85 -7.73 -15.83
CA ASP A 347 -1.05 -7.08 -16.88
C ASP A 347 -1.08 -5.55 -16.73
N GLN A 348 -2.29 -4.96 -16.59
CA GLN A 348 -2.45 -3.54 -16.38
C GLN A 348 -1.83 -3.07 -15.07
N THR A 349 -1.94 -3.89 -14.02
CA THR A 349 -1.33 -3.59 -12.72
C THR A 349 0.18 -3.48 -12.83
N LEU A 350 0.81 -4.42 -13.54
CA LEU A 350 2.27 -4.41 -13.73
C LEU A 350 2.72 -3.24 -14.62
N GLU A 351 1.98 -2.93 -15.70
CA GLU A 351 2.22 -1.75 -16.53
C GLU A 351 2.15 -0.46 -15.70
N ASN A 352 1.10 -0.30 -14.92
CA ASN A 352 0.90 0.87 -14.06
C ASN A 352 2.00 0.97 -12.98
N LEU A 353 2.41 -0.15 -12.39
CA LEU A 353 3.51 -0.19 -11.42
C LEU A 353 4.84 0.23 -12.08
N ALA A 354 5.09 -0.20 -13.32
CA ALA A 354 6.27 0.24 -14.07
C ALA A 354 6.26 1.76 -14.33
N ARG A 355 5.08 2.35 -14.57
CA ARG A 355 4.93 3.81 -14.73
C ARG A 355 5.18 4.55 -13.41
N ILE A 356 4.68 4.05 -12.28
CA ILE A 356 4.98 4.61 -10.95
C ILE A 356 6.49 4.54 -10.69
N ALA A 357 7.11 3.39 -10.90
CA ALA A 357 8.55 3.20 -10.72
C ALA A 357 9.39 4.12 -11.62
N ALA A 358 8.91 4.43 -12.84
CA ALA A 358 9.57 5.37 -13.74
C ALA A 358 9.52 6.82 -13.24
N ALA A 359 8.47 7.18 -12.51
CA ALA A 359 8.28 8.52 -11.96
C ALA A 359 9.06 8.76 -10.65
N VAL A 360 9.44 7.70 -9.93
CA VAL A 360 10.21 7.80 -8.67
C VAL A 360 11.69 8.02 -8.95
N GLY A 361 12.30 9.03 -8.31
CA GLY A 361 13.71 9.40 -8.52
C GLY A 361 14.74 8.41 -7.95
N GLY A 362 14.39 7.66 -6.90
CA GLY A 362 15.29 6.71 -6.22
C GLY A 362 14.74 5.28 -6.21
N ARG A 363 14.75 4.59 -7.36
CA ARG A 363 14.08 3.29 -7.55
C ARG A 363 14.54 2.22 -6.57
N ALA A 364 15.85 2.08 -6.32
CA ALA A 364 16.37 1.09 -5.39
C ALA A 364 15.78 1.29 -3.98
N THR A 365 15.80 2.53 -3.47
CA THR A 365 15.24 2.87 -2.16
C THR A 365 13.72 2.64 -2.11
N PHE A 366 13.02 2.94 -3.18
CA PHE A 366 11.58 2.67 -3.31
C PHE A 366 11.28 1.17 -3.23
N TYR A 367 12.03 0.32 -3.95
CA TYR A 367 11.86 -1.13 -3.89
C TYR A 367 12.20 -1.71 -2.53
N ASP A 368 13.29 -1.25 -1.90
CA ASP A 368 13.69 -1.65 -0.55
C ASP A 368 12.59 -1.31 0.47
N LEU A 369 11.98 -0.13 0.32
CA LEU A 369 10.88 0.33 1.17
C LEU A 369 9.60 -0.49 0.97
N LEU A 370 9.22 -0.79 -0.29
CA LEU A 370 8.08 -1.67 -0.59
C LEU A 370 8.32 -3.09 -0.05
N ALA A 371 9.54 -3.60 -0.22
CA ALA A 371 9.92 -4.90 0.29
C ALA A 371 9.89 -4.95 1.84
N GLY A 372 10.29 -3.86 2.51
CA GLY A 372 10.27 -3.74 3.98
C GLY A 372 8.89 -3.46 4.58
N ASN A 373 7.89 -3.05 3.78
CA ASN A 373 6.56 -2.69 4.25
C ASN A 373 5.44 -3.38 3.43
N PRO A 374 4.99 -4.58 3.84
CA PRO A 374 3.97 -5.32 3.11
C PRO A 374 2.63 -4.59 2.95
N LYS A 375 2.25 -3.74 3.92
CA LYS A 375 1.01 -2.94 3.81
C LYS A 375 1.14 -1.89 2.72
N LEU A 376 2.30 -1.23 2.64
CA LEU A 376 2.57 -0.25 1.60
C LEU A 376 2.66 -0.90 0.22
N LEU A 377 3.35 -2.05 0.10
CA LEU A 377 3.40 -2.81 -1.15
C LEU A 377 1.99 -3.16 -1.62
N ARG A 378 1.15 -3.69 -0.72
CA ARG A 378 -0.24 -4.00 -1.05
C ARG A 378 -0.99 -2.77 -1.54
N LEU A 379 -0.85 -1.63 -0.87
CA LEU A 379 -1.50 -0.38 -1.24
C LEU A 379 -1.04 0.12 -2.62
N VAL A 380 0.27 0.08 -2.91
CA VAL A 380 0.80 0.49 -4.22
C VAL A 380 0.30 -0.45 -5.34
N ILE A 381 0.19 -1.75 -5.07
CA ILE A 381 -0.38 -2.72 -6.01
C ILE A 381 -1.88 -2.47 -6.22
N ASP A 382 -2.63 -2.22 -5.15
CA ASP A 382 -4.05 -1.90 -5.25
C ASP A 382 -4.27 -0.60 -6.05
N LEU A 383 -3.50 0.46 -5.79
CA LEU A 383 -3.51 1.67 -6.61
C LEU A 383 -3.20 1.39 -8.08
N SER A 384 -2.18 0.58 -8.33
CA SER A 384 -1.79 0.21 -9.70
C SER A 384 -2.87 -0.60 -10.42
N GLY A 385 -3.61 -1.46 -9.71
CA GLY A 385 -4.66 -2.31 -10.28
C GLY A 385 -6.03 -1.66 -10.39
N TRP A 386 -6.33 -0.68 -9.53
CA TRP A 386 -7.67 -0.14 -9.36
C TRP A 386 -7.81 1.32 -9.76
N ALA A 387 -6.72 2.09 -9.80
CA ALA A 387 -6.76 3.54 -9.94
C ALA A 387 -5.78 4.08 -10.99
N THR A 388 -5.95 3.68 -12.26
CA THR A 388 -5.13 4.17 -13.38
C THR A 388 -5.14 5.70 -13.48
N TYR A 389 -6.23 6.35 -13.06
CA TYR A 389 -6.31 7.81 -12.96
C TYR A 389 -5.21 8.40 -12.06
N LEU A 390 -4.96 7.79 -10.91
CA LEU A 390 -3.90 8.24 -10.01
C LEU A 390 -2.50 7.93 -10.54
N VAL A 391 -2.34 6.80 -11.23
CA VAL A 391 -1.07 6.47 -11.89
C VAL A 391 -0.72 7.52 -12.93
N ASN A 392 -1.70 8.01 -13.69
CA ASN A 392 -1.51 9.10 -14.64
C ASN A 392 -1.08 10.39 -13.90
N LEU A 393 -1.77 10.76 -12.83
CA LEU A 393 -1.41 11.93 -12.02
C LEU A 393 0.01 11.85 -11.46
N LEU A 394 0.43 10.68 -10.97
CA LEU A 394 1.80 10.46 -10.47
C LEU A 394 2.85 10.64 -11.56
N GLY A 395 2.53 10.32 -12.81
CA GLY A 395 3.42 10.55 -13.95
C GLY A 395 3.42 11.98 -14.47
N GLU A 396 2.32 12.72 -14.30
CA GLU A 396 2.13 14.07 -14.83
C GLU A 396 2.58 15.18 -13.86
N VAL A 397 2.57 14.90 -12.54
CA VAL A 397 2.83 15.90 -11.51
C VAL A 397 4.20 15.67 -10.88
N PRO A 398 5.22 16.49 -11.20
CA PRO A 398 6.57 16.35 -10.65
C PRO A 398 6.59 16.45 -9.12
N GLY A 399 7.38 15.59 -8.47
CA GLY A 399 7.53 15.54 -7.01
C GLY A 399 6.41 14.79 -6.25
N LEU A 400 5.27 14.53 -6.88
CA LEU A 400 4.18 13.78 -6.23
C LEU A 400 4.58 12.34 -5.84
N PRO A 401 5.37 11.60 -6.66
CA PRO A 401 5.84 10.27 -6.28
C PRO A 401 6.69 10.24 -5.01
N ASP A 402 7.46 11.29 -4.75
CA ASP A 402 8.33 11.38 -3.57
C ASP A 402 7.51 11.59 -2.28
N GLU A 403 6.37 12.27 -2.37
CA GLU A 403 5.41 12.45 -1.26
C GLU A 403 4.37 11.32 -1.16
N LEU A 404 4.41 10.35 -2.06
CA LEU A 404 3.38 9.30 -2.14
C LEU A 404 3.18 8.59 -0.79
N LEU A 405 4.26 8.24 -0.12
CA LEU A 405 4.24 7.52 1.15
C LEU A 405 3.52 8.28 2.26
N ASP A 406 3.86 9.55 2.40
CA ASP A 406 3.23 10.45 3.37
C ASP A 406 1.74 10.63 3.04
N THR A 407 1.44 10.80 1.76
CA THR A 407 0.07 10.96 1.24
C THR A 407 -0.78 9.73 1.50
N LEU A 408 -0.24 8.52 1.30
CA LEU A 408 -0.97 7.26 1.46
C LEU A 408 -1.28 6.93 2.94
N THR A 409 -0.47 7.40 3.87
CA THR A 409 -0.64 7.13 5.30
C THR A 409 -1.44 8.21 6.04
N ARG A 410 -1.54 9.41 5.47
CA ARG A 410 -2.18 10.58 6.09
C ARG A 410 -3.71 10.52 5.94
N PRO A 411 -4.48 10.87 7.00
CA PRO A 411 -5.94 11.04 6.87
C PRO A 411 -6.27 12.25 5.98
N PRO A 412 -7.39 12.20 5.23
CA PRO A 412 -7.89 13.34 4.48
C PRO A 412 -8.13 14.54 5.40
N ARG A 413 -7.84 15.74 4.88
CA ARG A 413 -7.90 16.97 5.64
C ARG A 413 -9.32 17.50 5.78
N ARG A 414 -9.55 18.22 6.87
CA ARG A 414 -10.80 18.97 7.08
C ARG A 414 -10.88 20.14 6.08
N PRO A 415 -12.12 20.60 5.74
CA PRO A 415 -12.31 21.65 4.74
C PRO A 415 -11.55 22.96 5.03
N ASP A 416 -11.54 23.38 6.29
CA ASP A 416 -10.82 24.59 6.75
C ASP A 416 -9.30 24.47 6.54
N LEU A 417 -8.73 23.30 6.80
CA LEU A 417 -7.30 23.02 6.59
C LEU A 417 -6.95 22.94 5.09
N LEU A 418 -7.84 22.42 4.25
CA LEU A 418 -7.64 22.40 2.80
C LEU A 418 -7.51 23.82 2.24
N PHE A 419 -8.39 24.73 2.66
CA PHE A 419 -8.34 26.12 2.23
C PHE A 419 -7.07 26.84 2.72
N GLN A 420 -6.73 26.69 4.01
CA GLN A 420 -5.57 27.35 4.61
C GLN A 420 -4.27 26.90 3.94
N GLU A 421 -4.13 25.60 3.67
CA GLU A 421 -2.92 25.06 3.04
C GLU A 421 -2.80 25.46 1.58
N ALA A 422 -3.90 25.34 0.80
CA ALA A 422 -3.90 25.81 -0.58
C ALA A 422 -3.52 27.31 -0.66
N ARG A 423 -4.07 28.13 0.26
CA ARG A 423 -3.75 29.56 0.38
C ARG A 423 -2.28 29.79 0.72
N HIS A 424 -1.73 29.02 1.66
CA HIS A 424 -0.34 29.12 2.05
C HIS A 424 0.62 28.76 0.90
N LEU A 425 0.32 27.73 0.16
CA LEU A 425 1.14 27.26 -0.98
C LEU A 425 1.27 28.31 -2.08
N VAL A 426 0.25 29.14 -2.30
CA VAL A 426 0.28 30.19 -3.34
C VAL A 426 0.62 31.57 -2.79
N HIS A 427 0.98 31.68 -1.50
CA HIS A 427 1.30 32.95 -0.88
C HIS A 427 2.61 33.53 -1.43
N GLY A 428 2.55 34.77 -1.95
CA GLY A 428 3.74 35.50 -2.43
C GLY A 428 4.29 35.05 -3.79
N ILE A 429 3.69 34.07 -4.43
CA ILE A 429 4.10 33.59 -5.75
C ILE A 429 3.15 34.02 -6.85
N SER A 430 3.66 34.16 -8.07
CA SER A 430 2.90 34.51 -9.28
C SER A 430 2.33 33.32 -10.01
N ASP A 431 3.05 32.20 -10.03
CA ASP A 431 2.57 30.93 -10.61
C ASP A 431 1.63 30.25 -9.63
N LEU A 432 0.33 30.27 -9.93
CA LEU A 432 -0.71 29.58 -9.16
C LEU A 432 -0.91 28.13 -9.62
N GLU A 433 -0.56 27.83 -10.84
CA GLU A 433 -0.96 26.63 -11.56
C GLU A 433 -0.23 25.39 -11.00
N SER A 434 1.11 25.42 -11.01
CA SER A 434 1.92 24.28 -10.58
C SER A 434 1.69 23.86 -9.12
N PRO A 435 1.69 24.78 -8.11
CA PRO A 435 1.45 24.41 -6.73
C PRO A 435 0.02 23.90 -6.48
N LEU A 436 -0.99 24.50 -7.13
CA LEU A 436 -2.37 24.06 -6.97
C LEU A 436 -2.62 22.70 -7.66
N ARG A 437 -1.97 22.45 -8.79
CA ARG A 437 -2.01 21.14 -9.46
C ARG A 437 -1.40 20.06 -8.56
N PHE A 438 -0.21 20.35 -7.99
CA PHE A 438 0.43 19.46 -7.01
C PHE A 438 -0.46 19.19 -5.80
N PHE A 439 -1.02 20.25 -5.21
CA PHE A 439 -1.92 20.15 -4.05
C PHE A 439 -3.15 19.31 -4.36
N GLN A 440 -3.80 19.58 -5.51
CA GLN A 440 -4.95 18.78 -5.96
C GLN A 440 -4.60 17.31 -6.10
N ALA A 441 -3.52 17.01 -6.82
CA ALA A 441 -3.12 15.63 -7.09
C ALA A 441 -2.81 14.85 -5.81
N ARG A 442 -2.14 15.50 -4.86
CA ARG A 442 -1.82 14.94 -3.55
C ARG A 442 -3.07 14.63 -2.72
N GLU A 443 -4.01 15.57 -2.64
CA GLU A 443 -5.24 15.36 -1.87
C GLU A 443 -6.19 14.36 -2.58
N LEU A 444 -6.24 14.34 -3.91
CA LEU A 444 -6.94 13.31 -4.67
C LEU A 444 -6.41 11.91 -4.39
N ALA A 445 -5.08 11.75 -4.34
CA ALA A 445 -4.45 10.47 -4.00
C ALA A 445 -4.85 10.01 -2.57
N ALA A 446 -4.84 10.93 -1.59
CA ALA A 446 -5.26 10.61 -0.23
C ALA A 446 -6.74 10.16 -0.15
N VAL A 447 -7.63 10.81 -0.90
CA VAL A 447 -9.05 10.44 -0.98
C VAL A 447 -9.23 9.08 -1.64
N ALA A 448 -8.53 8.82 -2.75
CA ALA A 448 -8.66 7.56 -3.49
C ALA A 448 -8.16 6.35 -2.69
N VAL A 449 -7.11 6.51 -1.87
CA VAL A 449 -6.69 5.47 -0.92
C VAL A 449 -7.82 5.10 0.03
N ARG A 450 -8.50 6.10 0.59
CA ARG A 450 -9.63 5.86 1.52
C ARG A 450 -10.84 5.26 0.81
N ASP A 451 -11.08 5.66 -0.44
CA ASP A 451 -12.11 5.04 -1.27
C ASP A 451 -11.82 3.55 -1.50
N LEU A 452 -10.56 3.18 -1.81
CA LEU A 452 -10.13 1.78 -1.95
C LEU A 452 -10.18 1.02 -0.61
N ASP A 453 -9.94 1.68 0.51
CA ASP A 453 -10.09 1.13 1.87
C ASP A 453 -11.57 0.97 2.31
N GLY A 454 -12.53 1.29 1.43
CA GLY A 454 -13.96 1.07 1.67
C GLY A 454 -14.69 2.23 2.35
N TRP A 455 -14.20 3.45 2.24
CA TRP A 455 -14.99 4.62 2.67
C TRP A 455 -16.35 4.64 1.98
N PRO A 456 -17.43 5.03 2.71
CA PRO A 456 -18.72 5.25 2.10
C PRO A 456 -18.60 6.28 0.96
N GLN A 457 -19.21 5.99 -0.18
CA GLN A 457 -19.14 6.83 -1.39
C GLN A 457 -19.53 8.30 -1.12
N ARG A 458 -20.44 8.51 -0.19
CA ARG A 458 -20.88 9.84 0.26
C ARG A 458 -19.76 10.64 0.94
N GLN A 459 -18.86 9.98 1.69
CA GLN A 459 -17.71 10.66 2.29
C GLN A 459 -16.66 11.01 1.22
N VAL A 460 -16.43 10.11 0.28
CA VAL A 460 -15.51 10.31 -0.85
C VAL A 460 -15.96 11.54 -1.66
N THR A 461 -17.20 11.57 -2.14
CA THR A 461 -17.71 12.66 -2.97
C THR A 461 -17.76 14.00 -2.24
N ARG A 462 -18.07 14.00 -0.94
CA ARG A 462 -18.01 15.19 -0.09
C ARG A 462 -16.59 15.73 0.02
N GLN A 463 -15.61 14.86 0.24
CA GLN A 463 -14.19 15.26 0.34
C GLN A 463 -13.67 15.82 -0.98
N LEU A 464 -13.99 15.18 -2.11
CA LEU A 464 -13.67 15.70 -3.45
C LEU A 464 -14.26 17.09 -3.67
N SER A 465 -15.51 17.31 -3.22
CA SER A 465 -16.17 18.63 -3.32
C SER A 465 -15.51 19.68 -2.42
N HIS A 466 -15.10 19.32 -1.21
CA HIS A 466 -14.38 20.23 -0.31
C HIS A 466 -13.04 20.66 -0.89
N LEU A 467 -12.29 19.72 -1.52
CA LEU A 467 -11.05 20.03 -2.21
C LEU A 467 -11.26 21.02 -3.36
N ALA A 468 -12.27 20.76 -4.20
CA ALA A 468 -12.62 21.63 -5.31
C ALA A 468 -13.03 23.05 -4.84
N ILE A 469 -13.83 23.13 -3.80
CA ILE A 469 -14.27 24.41 -3.19
C ILE A 469 -13.08 25.17 -2.61
N ALA A 470 -12.17 24.49 -1.90
CA ALA A 470 -10.99 25.12 -1.31
C ALA A 470 -10.07 25.72 -2.39
N ILE A 471 -9.79 24.98 -3.45
CA ILE A 471 -8.96 25.45 -4.56
C ILE A 471 -9.64 26.63 -5.28
N LEU A 472 -10.93 26.52 -5.61
CA LEU A 472 -11.68 27.60 -6.26
C LEU A 472 -11.67 28.88 -5.41
N ALA A 473 -11.90 28.77 -4.11
CA ALA A 473 -11.89 29.93 -3.21
C ALA A 473 -10.52 30.64 -3.17
N VAL A 474 -9.43 29.87 -3.15
CA VAL A 474 -8.07 30.43 -3.17
C VAL A 474 -7.77 31.10 -4.51
N VAL A 475 -8.17 30.49 -5.63
CA VAL A 475 -7.97 31.10 -6.97
C VAL A 475 -8.76 32.40 -7.08
N VAL A 476 -10.00 32.45 -6.58
CA VAL A 476 -10.82 33.69 -6.54
C VAL A 476 -10.12 34.77 -5.71
N GLU A 477 -9.68 34.45 -4.50
CA GLU A 477 -8.96 35.41 -3.62
C GLU A 477 -7.72 35.97 -4.33
N ARG A 478 -6.91 35.12 -4.93
CA ARG A 478 -5.66 35.51 -5.60
C ARG A 478 -5.92 36.30 -6.88
N SER A 479 -6.86 35.85 -7.73
CA SER A 479 -7.21 36.56 -8.97
C SER A 479 -7.80 37.96 -8.68
N THR A 480 -8.62 38.08 -7.63
CA THR A 480 -9.13 39.35 -7.17
C THR A 480 -7.98 40.27 -6.68
N ALA A 481 -7.06 39.74 -5.85
CA ALA A 481 -5.94 40.52 -5.35
C ALA A 481 -4.99 40.99 -6.46
N LEU A 482 -4.72 40.15 -7.46
CA LEU A 482 -3.89 40.51 -8.62
C LEU A 482 -4.57 41.60 -9.45
N ARG A 483 -5.85 41.45 -9.77
CA ARG A 483 -6.61 42.45 -10.52
C ARG A 483 -6.72 43.77 -9.76
N ALA A 484 -6.88 43.73 -8.44
CA ALA A 484 -6.94 44.93 -7.62
C ALA A 484 -5.62 45.72 -7.57
N ARG A 485 -4.48 45.09 -7.77
CA ARG A 485 -3.18 45.81 -7.91
C ARG A 485 -3.13 46.65 -9.17
N ASP A 486 -3.69 46.12 -10.27
CA ASP A 486 -3.64 46.76 -11.58
C ASP A 486 -4.72 47.84 -11.73
N TRP A 487 -5.95 47.57 -11.26
CA TRP A 487 -7.14 48.39 -11.52
C TRP A 487 -7.67 49.12 -10.27
N GLY A 488 -7.24 48.72 -9.08
CA GLY A 488 -7.91 49.07 -7.84
C GLY A 488 -9.19 48.26 -7.63
N LEU A 489 -9.66 48.13 -6.39
CA LEU A 489 -10.93 47.48 -6.10
C LEU A 489 -12.10 48.37 -6.54
N PRO A 490 -13.18 47.79 -7.12
CA PRO A 490 -14.36 48.56 -7.51
C PRO A 490 -15.18 48.94 -6.30
N GLU A 491 -15.59 50.21 -6.25
CA GLU A 491 -16.37 50.80 -5.18
C GLU A 491 -17.56 51.59 -5.75
N GLU A 492 -18.69 51.48 -5.07
CA GLU A 492 -19.86 52.32 -5.30
C GLU A 492 -20.09 53.19 -4.06
N GLY A 493 -19.89 54.51 -4.22
CA GLY A 493 -19.85 55.42 -3.09
C GLY A 493 -18.63 55.14 -2.20
N HIS A 494 -18.86 54.63 -0.99
CA HIS A 494 -17.80 54.27 -0.04
C HIS A 494 -17.77 52.76 0.25
N ARG A 495 -18.49 51.96 -0.52
CA ARG A 495 -18.61 50.49 -0.32
C ARG A 495 -18.02 49.75 -1.47
N GLN A 496 -17.15 48.76 -1.17
CA GLN A 496 -16.64 47.82 -2.17
C GLN A 496 -17.81 47.00 -2.73
N THR A 497 -17.79 46.79 -4.06
CA THR A 497 -18.75 45.90 -4.71
C THR A 497 -18.39 44.46 -4.40
N ARG A 498 -19.39 43.62 -4.21
CA ARG A 498 -19.20 42.21 -3.84
C ARG A 498 -19.24 41.33 -5.08
N PHE A 499 -18.60 40.17 -4.98
CA PHE A 499 -18.62 39.12 -5.98
C PHE A 499 -18.82 37.78 -5.30
N THR A 500 -19.58 36.87 -5.91
CA THR A 500 -19.87 35.54 -5.36
C THR A 500 -19.92 34.48 -6.45
N ILE A 501 -19.69 33.24 -6.05
CA ILE A 501 -19.82 32.04 -6.90
C ILE A 501 -20.82 31.09 -6.26
N LEU A 502 -21.84 30.72 -7.01
CA LEU A 502 -22.78 29.67 -6.68
C LEU A 502 -22.41 28.39 -7.45
N GLY A 503 -22.27 27.27 -6.75
CA GLY A 503 -22.11 25.97 -7.37
C GLY A 503 -23.47 25.34 -7.63
N LEU A 504 -23.57 24.66 -8.76
CA LEU A 504 -24.75 23.92 -9.20
C LEU A 504 -24.44 22.43 -9.32
N GLY A 505 -25.39 21.66 -9.75
CA GLY A 505 -25.20 20.24 -10.08
C GLY A 505 -24.52 19.45 -8.95
N LYS A 506 -23.43 18.76 -9.28
CA LYS A 506 -22.65 17.96 -8.32
C LYS A 506 -21.84 18.83 -7.35
N LEU A 507 -21.34 19.98 -7.80
CA LEU A 507 -20.59 20.90 -6.94
C LEU A 507 -21.49 21.50 -5.87
N GLY A 508 -22.65 22.04 -6.25
CA GLY A 508 -23.61 22.63 -5.32
C GLY A 508 -24.14 21.62 -4.30
N SER A 509 -24.37 20.39 -4.70
CA SER A 509 -24.81 19.30 -3.80
C SER A 509 -23.68 18.58 -3.08
N ARG A 510 -22.45 19.05 -3.17
CA ARG A 510 -21.25 18.45 -2.56
C ARG A 510 -21.12 16.96 -2.86
N SER A 511 -21.37 16.59 -4.12
CA SER A 511 -21.37 15.21 -4.59
C SER A 511 -20.48 15.00 -5.84
N LEU A 512 -19.37 15.76 -5.96
CA LEU A 512 -18.40 15.60 -7.05
C LEU A 512 -17.83 14.19 -7.07
N SER A 513 -17.54 13.69 -8.26
CA SER A 513 -16.80 12.45 -8.52
C SER A 513 -15.42 12.78 -9.06
N TYR A 514 -14.57 11.77 -9.20
CA TYR A 514 -13.30 11.94 -9.90
C TYR A 514 -13.55 12.49 -11.31
N ALA A 515 -12.63 13.33 -11.81
CA ALA A 515 -12.71 13.95 -13.13
C ALA A 515 -14.08 14.60 -13.44
N SER A 516 -14.66 15.29 -12.44
CA SER A 516 -15.90 16.08 -12.62
C SER A 516 -15.56 17.52 -12.93
N ASP A 517 -16.31 18.11 -13.86
CA ASP A 517 -16.45 19.53 -14.11
C ASP A 517 -17.22 20.24 -12.99
N MET A 518 -17.06 21.55 -12.89
CA MET A 518 -17.72 22.41 -11.93
C MET A 518 -18.79 23.26 -12.61
N ASP A 519 -20.06 22.95 -12.39
CA ASP A 519 -21.19 23.81 -12.79
C ASP A 519 -21.26 25.01 -11.85
N VAL A 520 -21.12 26.26 -12.37
CA VAL A 520 -21.15 27.48 -11.55
C VAL A 520 -21.97 28.60 -12.16
N ILE A 521 -22.47 29.50 -11.30
CA ILE A 521 -22.95 30.82 -11.66
C ILE A 521 -22.11 31.84 -10.89
N PHE A 522 -21.51 32.77 -11.61
CA PHE A 522 -20.90 33.97 -11.05
C PHE A 522 -21.97 35.04 -10.83
N ALA A 523 -21.79 35.89 -9.82
CA ALA A 523 -22.67 37.05 -9.64
C ALA A 523 -21.91 38.17 -8.93
N CYS A 524 -22.31 39.43 -9.19
CA CYS A 524 -21.73 40.60 -8.54
C CYS A 524 -22.80 41.65 -8.15
N ASP A 525 -22.38 42.60 -7.33
CA ASP A 525 -23.15 43.83 -7.12
C ASP A 525 -23.15 44.67 -8.43
N PRO A 526 -24.23 45.43 -8.71
CA PRO A 526 -24.24 46.32 -9.87
C PRO A 526 -23.36 47.55 -9.66
N GLY A 527 -22.87 48.13 -10.76
CA GLY A 527 -22.18 49.43 -10.75
C GLY A 527 -20.77 49.37 -10.15
N GLY A 528 -20.37 50.53 -9.55
CA GLY A 528 -19.03 50.71 -8.98
C GLY A 528 -17.98 51.10 -10.01
N ARG A 529 -16.90 51.80 -9.58
CA ARG A 529 -15.72 52.13 -10.35
C ARG A 529 -14.46 51.71 -9.65
N CYS A 530 -13.48 51.25 -10.41
CA CYS A 530 -12.22 50.88 -9.87
C CYS A 530 -11.39 52.09 -9.43
N ARG A 531 -10.79 52.05 -8.23
CA ARG A 531 -9.90 53.13 -7.75
C ARG A 531 -8.64 53.15 -8.57
N GLY A 532 -8.41 54.21 -9.34
CA GLY A 532 -7.18 54.40 -10.11
C GLY A 532 -7.19 53.91 -11.55
N SER A 533 -8.33 53.50 -12.06
CA SER A 533 -8.54 53.17 -13.49
C SER A 533 -9.94 53.57 -13.96
N ASP A 534 -10.16 53.62 -15.28
CA ASP A 534 -11.44 53.95 -15.90
C ASP A 534 -12.41 52.75 -16.00
N HIS A 535 -12.02 51.61 -15.43
CA HIS A 535 -12.82 50.39 -15.50
C HIS A 535 -13.97 50.41 -14.48
N ASP A 536 -15.11 49.87 -14.90
CA ASP A 536 -16.26 49.65 -14.02
C ASP A 536 -16.17 48.32 -13.24
N GLY A 537 -17.03 48.20 -12.22
CA GLY A 537 -17.03 47.02 -11.35
C GLY A 537 -17.44 45.73 -12.06
N GLU A 538 -18.33 45.81 -13.04
CA GLU A 538 -18.77 44.62 -13.81
C GLU A 538 -17.66 44.10 -14.72
N GLN A 539 -16.88 45.00 -15.35
CA GLN A 539 -15.69 44.62 -16.09
C GLN A 539 -14.63 44.00 -15.20
N PHE A 540 -14.42 44.57 -14.01
CA PHE A 540 -13.46 44.00 -13.03
C PHE A 540 -13.82 42.55 -12.66
N TRP A 541 -15.06 42.30 -12.31
CA TRP A 541 -15.53 40.99 -11.90
C TRP A 541 -15.58 39.99 -13.06
N THR A 542 -15.94 40.43 -14.25
CA THR A 542 -15.92 39.60 -15.46
C THR A 542 -14.50 39.16 -15.78
N ARG A 543 -13.51 40.07 -15.71
CA ARG A 543 -12.12 39.72 -15.93
C ARG A 543 -11.56 38.81 -14.82
N THR A 544 -11.99 39.01 -13.59
CA THR A 544 -11.63 38.11 -12.46
C THR A 544 -12.19 36.70 -12.69
N ALA A 545 -13.45 36.57 -13.11
CA ALA A 545 -14.05 35.27 -13.43
C ALA A 545 -13.35 34.57 -14.61
N GLN A 546 -13.00 35.32 -15.66
CA GLN A 546 -12.21 34.78 -16.80
C GLN A 546 -10.86 34.27 -16.35
N GLU A 547 -10.16 35.00 -15.48
CA GLU A 547 -8.87 34.59 -14.92
C GLU A 547 -8.99 33.34 -14.04
N VAL A 548 -10.02 33.23 -13.23
CA VAL A 548 -10.32 32.01 -12.45
C VAL A 548 -10.51 30.81 -13.36
N MET A 549 -11.29 30.96 -14.42
CA MET A 549 -11.51 29.89 -15.40
C MET A 549 -10.21 29.51 -16.12
N ARG A 550 -9.40 30.51 -16.52
CA ARG A 550 -8.12 30.29 -17.16
C ARG A 550 -7.15 29.49 -16.28
N VAL A 551 -6.91 29.94 -15.06
CA VAL A 551 -5.98 29.30 -14.12
C VAL A 551 -6.36 27.84 -13.86
N LEU A 552 -7.64 27.56 -13.61
CA LEU A 552 -8.09 26.21 -13.35
C LEU A 552 -8.09 25.30 -14.58
N GLY A 553 -8.40 25.85 -15.75
CA GLY A 553 -8.42 25.12 -17.02
C GLY A 553 -7.02 24.83 -17.59
N GLU A 554 -6.15 25.84 -17.66
CA GLU A 554 -4.77 25.66 -18.17
C GLU A 554 -3.93 24.75 -17.30
N ALA A 555 -4.11 24.79 -15.98
CA ALA A 555 -3.46 23.88 -15.04
C ALA A 555 -4.07 22.45 -15.04
N HIS A 556 -5.09 22.19 -15.83
CA HIS A 556 -5.84 20.92 -15.84
C HIS A 556 -6.29 20.50 -14.41
N ILE A 557 -6.66 21.47 -13.59
CA ILE A 557 -7.13 21.21 -12.22
C ILE A 557 -8.62 20.89 -12.24
N TYR A 558 -9.44 21.82 -12.79
CA TYR A 558 -10.88 21.65 -12.98
C TYR A 558 -11.37 22.44 -14.20
N GLU A 559 -12.31 21.88 -14.92
CA GLU A 559 -13.09 22.62 -15.93
C GLU A 559 -14.28 23.32 -15.25
N ILE A 560 -14.45 24.61 -15.53
CA ILE A 560 -15.58 25.39 -15.03
C ILE A 560 -16.62 25.53 -16.15
N ASP A 561 -17.86 25.12 -15.85
CA ASP A 561 -19.00 25.22 -16.74
C ASP A 561 -20.01 26.28 -16.26
N PRO A 562 -20.03 27.49 -16.87
CA PRO A 562 -20.95 28.55 -16.52
C PRO A 562 -22.24 28.56 -17.39
N ARG A 563 -22.54 27.49 -18.16
CA ARG A 563 -23.66 27.45 -19.12
C ARG A 563 -25.04 27.54 -18.46
N LEU A 564 -25.16 27.21 -17.17
CA LEU A 564 -26.42 27.33 -16.41
C LEU A 564 -26.73 28.75 -15.92
N ARG A 565 -25.91 29.75 -16.29
CA ARG A 565 -26.18 31.15 -15.96
C ARG A 565 -27.41 31.70 -16.69
N PRO A 566 -28.04 32.78 -16.23
CA PRO A 566 -29.16 33.45 -16.89
C PRO A 566 -28.89 33.69 -18.38
N TRP A 567 -29.85 33.39 -19.23
CA TRP A 567 -29.79 33.45 -20.71
C TRP A 567 -28.72 32.56 -21.33
N GLY A 568 -28.14 31.63 -20.57
CA GLY A 568 -27.15 30.66 -21.07
C GLY A 568 -25.91 31.35 -21.67
N GLU A 569 -25.45 30.89 -22.82
CA GLU A 569 -24.25 31.43 -23.47
C GLU A 569 -24.41 32.86 -23.99
N GLN A 570 -25.65 33.30 -24.20
CA GLN A 570 -25.96 34.68 -24.65
C GLN A 570 -25.97 35.68 -23.47
N GLY A 571 -26.05 35.22 -22.23
CA GLY A 571 -26.03 36.05 -21.05
C GLY A 571 -24.63 36.46 -20.61
N GLU A 572 -24.52 37.50 -19.80
CA GLU A 572 -23.26 37.94 -19.20
C GLU A 572 -22.62 36.83 -18.39
N LEU A 573 -21.28 36.75 -18.45
CA LEU A 573 -20.54 35.76 -17.67
C LEU A 573 -20.73 35.97 -16.17
N VAL A 574 -20.75 37.23 -15.74
CA VAL A 574 -20.99 37.66 -14.35
C VAL A 574 -22.19 38.58 -14.31
N PRO A 575 -23.43 38.06 -14.25
CA PRO A 575 -24.63 38.88 -14.08
C PRO A 575 -24.63 39.60 -12.73
N THR A 576 -25.19 40.81 -12.73
CA THR A 576 -25.45 41.50 -11.47
C THR A 576 -26.62 40.87 -10.71
N ILE A 577 -26.71 41.09 -9.40
CA ILE A 577 -27.83 40.59 -8.59
C ILE A 577 -29.17 41.15 -9.10
N GLU A 578 -29.19 42.37 -9.65
CA GLU A 578 -30.36 42.97 -10.29
C GLU A 578 -30.73 42.25 -11.60
N ALA A 579 -29.74 41.82 -12.39
CA ALA A 579 -29.97 40.99 -13.58
C ALA A 579 -30.55 39.64 -13.18
N LEU A 580 -30.04 39.01 -12.10
CA LEU A 580 -30.63 37.80 -11.53
C LEU A 580 -32.07 38.00 -11.07
N LYS A 581 -32.40 39.12 -10.40
CA LYS A 581 -33.78 39.45 -9.99
C LYS A 581 -34.70 39.56 -11.19
N ARG A 582 -34.30 40.31 -12.22
CA ARG A 582 -35.07 40.44 -13.48
C ARG A 582 -35.27 39.08 -14.16
N TYR A 583 -34.23 38.27 -14.25
CA TYR A 583 -34.33 36.94 -14.86
C TYR A 583 -35.34 36.06 -14.13
N TRP A 584 -35.27 36.00 -12.81
CA TRP A 584 -36.09 35.12 -11.99
C TRP A 584 -37.47 35.73 -11.62
N SER A 585 -37.79 36.96 -12.05
CA SER A 585 -39.13 37.54 -11.88
C SER A 585 -40.19 36.91 -12.80
N ASP A 586 -39.76 36.37 -13.94
CA ASP A 586 -40.62 35.64 -14.85
C ASP A 586 -40.57 34.11 -14.58
N PRO A 587 -41.67 33.39 -14.85
CA PRO A 587 -41.67 31.93 -14.78
C PRO A 587 -40.60 31.34 -15.68
N ARG A 588 -39.75 30.47 -15.15
CA ARG A 588 -38.71 29.75 -15.89
C ARG A 588 -39.17 28.35 -16.24
N ASP A 589 -38.51 27.75 -17.25
CA ASP A 589 -38.71 26.38 -17.63
C ASP A 589 -38.46 25.45 -16.44
N ILE A 590 -39.17 24.35 -16.37
CA ILE A 590 -39.09 23.41 -15.24
C ILE A 590 -37.68 22.87 -15.03
N TRP A 591 -36.89 22.66 -16.11
CA TRP A 591 -35.55 22.19 -16.02
C TRP A 591 -34.60 23.19 -15.34
N GLU A 592 -34.75 24.49 -15.61
CA GLU A 592 -33.94 25.53 -14.93
C GLU A 592 -34.26 25.56 -13.44
N ARG A 593 -35.56 25.53 -13.11
CA ARG A 593 -36.02 25.47 -11.73
C ARG A 593 -35.44 24.27 -10.99
N MET A 594 -35.46 23.07 -11.62
CA MET A 594 -34.89 21.86 -11.07
C MET A 594 -33.37 22.00 -10.84
N ALA A 595 -32.63 22.54 -11.80
CA ALA A 595 -31.19 22.77 -11.68
C ALA A 595 -30.82 23.65 -10.49
N MET A 596 -31.61 24.69 -10.24
CA MET A 596 -31.38 25.64 -9.15
C MET A 596 -31.65 25.08 -7.74
N LEU A 597 -32.41 24.00 -7.61
CA LEU A 597 -32.65 23.37 -6.30
C LEU A 597 -31.33 22.83 -5.66
N ARG A 598 -30.30 22.60 -6.49
CA ARG A 598 -28.98 22.15 -6.04
C ARG A 598 -27.97 23.28 -5.85
N ALA A 599 -28.41 24.54 -6.02
CA ALA A 599 -27.52 25.69 -5.87
C ALA A 599 -27.04 25.85 -4.42
N ALA A 600 -25.77 26.16 -4.27
CA ALA A 600 -25.14 26.45 -2.97
C ALA A 600 -24.05 27.52 -3.11
N TYR A 601 -23.84 28.32 -2.07
CA TYR A 601 -22.69 29.21 -1.99
C TYR A 601 -21.36 28.41 -1.97
N ILE A 602 -20.39 28.84 -2.75
CA ILE A 602 -19.11 28.16 -2.89
C ILE A 602 -17.94 29.07 -2.51
N ALA A 603 -17.85 30.27 -3.08
CA ALA A 603 -16.71 31.17 -2.88
C ALA A 603 -17.13 32.66 -3.10
N GLY A 604 -16.25 33.59 -2.76
CA GLY A 604 -16.48 35.02 -2.84
C GLY A 604 -17.17 35.59 -1.58
N ASP A 605 -17.98 36.62 -1.76
CA ASP A 605 -18.71 37.25 -0.63
C ASP A 605 -19.90 36.39 -0.19
N PRO A 606 -19.91 35.90 1.08
CA PRO A 606 -20.98 35.02 1.56
C PRO A 606 -22.32 35.69 1.70
N SER A 607 -22.38 37.01 1.95
CA SER A 607 -23.62 37.72 2.11
C SER A 607 -24.34 37.89 0.76
N LEU A 608 -23.60 38.26 -0.28
CA LEU A 608 -24.14 38.31 -1.65
C LEU A 608 -24.55 36.89 -2.11
N GLY A 609 -23.75 35.88 -1.80
CA GLY A 609 -24.10 34.51 -2.10
C GLY A 609 -25.39 34.03 -1.47
N GLN A 610 -25.65 34.41 -0.22
CA GLN A 610 -26.90 34.08 0.47
C GLN A 610 -28.09 34.86 -0.10
N GLU A 611 -27.92 36.16 -0.48
CA GLU A 611 -28.92 36.95 -1.14
C GLU A 611 -29.32 36.30 -2.49
N CYS A 612 -28.36 35.94 -3.33
CA CYS A 612 -28.60 35.27 -4.62
C CYS A 612 -29.30 33.92 -4.43
N LEU A 613 -28.85 33.07 -3.47
CA LEU A 613 -29.47 31.78 -3.19
C LEU A 613 -30.93 31.92 -2.74
N THR A 614 -31.20 32.88 -1.86
CA THR A 614 -32.56 33.12 -1.37
C THR A 614 -33.47 33.55 -2.51
N LEU A 615 -33.03 34.45 -3.37
CA LEU A 615 -33.73 34.88 -4.56
C LEU A 615 -34.06 33.70 -5.49
N ILE A 616 -33.03 32.95 -5.91
CA ILE A 616 -33.16 31.87 -6.89
C ILE A 616 -34.05 30.75 -6.35
N ARG A 617 -33.84 30.33 -5.11
CA ARG A 617 -34.62 29.26 -4.47
C ARG A 617 -36.08 29.63 -4.26
N THR A 618 -36.33 30.85 -3.84
CA THR A 618 -37.73 31.35 -3.67
C THR A 618 -38.43 31.35 -5.02
N ALA A 619 -37.81 31.88 -6.06
CA ALA A 619 -38.37 31.89 -7.40
C ALA A 619 -38.56 30.45 -7.96
N ALA A 620 -37.59 29.56 -7.79
CA ALA A 620 -37.66 28.19 -8.28
C ALA A 620 -38.80 27.38 -7.61
N LEU A 621 -39.01 27.53 -6.29
CA LEU A 621 -39.97 26.73 -5.51
C LEU A 621 -41.38 27.38 -5.42
N SER A 622 -41.47 28.70 -5.38
CA SER A 622 -42.77 29.39 -5.12
C SER A 622 -43.62 29.57 -6.36
N ALA A 623 -43.02 29.56 -7.56
CA ALA A 623 -43.80 29.68 -8.79
C ALA A 623 -44.68 28.41 -8.98
N PRO A 624 -45.96 28.56 -9.38
CA PRO A 624 -46.81 27.41 -9.63
C PRO A 624 -46.23 26.50 -10.71
N LEU A 625 -46.46 25.20 -10.57
CA LEU A 625 -46.09 24.25 -11.60
C LEU A 625 -47.07 24.33 -12.77
N PRO A 626 -46.59 24.24 -14.03
CA PRO A 626 -47.47 24.10 -15.15
C PRO A 626 -48.27 22.80 -15.03
N PRO A 627 -49.51 22.73 -15.59
CA PRO A 627 -50.36 21.55 -15.47
C PRO A 627 -49.75 20.26 -16.03
N ASP A 628 -48.87 20.40 -17.02
CA ASP A 628 -48.18 19.34 -17.69
C ASP A 628 -46.73 19.11 -17.16
N ALA A 629 -46.38 19.69 -16.01
CA ALA A 629 -45.01 19.60 -15.42
C ALA A 629 -44.46 18.19 -15.36
N ALA A 630 -45.27 17.21 -14.91
CA ALA A 630 -44.90 15.83 -14.85
C ALA A 630 -44.56 15.25 -16.23
N GLN A 631 -45.28 15.68 -17.26
CA GLN A 631 -44.98 15.23 -18.64
C GLN A 631 -43.71 15.87 -19.18
N GLN A 632 -43.50 17.16 -18.93
CA GLN A 632 -42.28 17.88 -19.32
C GLN A 632 -41.03 17.22 -18.69
N VAL A 633 -41.08 16.85 -17.41
CA VAL A 633 -39.99 16.16 -16.73
C VAL A 633 -39.73 14.76 -17.33
N ARG A 634 -40.80 14.00 -17.64
CA ARG A 634 -40.68 12.70 -18.31
C ARG A 634 -40.06 12.82 -19.71
N ASP A 635 -40.51 13.82 -20.48
CA ASP A 635 -39.99 14.02 -21.86
C ASP A 635 -38.52 14.49 -21.84
N MET A 636 -38.16 15.33 -20.89
CA MET A 636 -36.75 15.72 -20.65
C MET A 636 -35.89 14.51 -20.27
N ARG A 637 -36.37 13.66 -19.37
CA ARG A 637 -35.68 12.43 -18.97
C ARG A 637 -35.49 11.48 -20.15
N ARG A 638 -36.53 11.28 -20.97
CA ARG A 638 -36.47 10.45 -22.18
C ARG A 638 -35.42 10.98 -23.17
N ARG A 639 -35.41 12.29 -23.42
CA ARG A 639 -34.37 12.90 -24.30
C ARG A 639 -32.96 12.69 -23.78
N LEU A 640 -32.75 12.74 -22.46
CA LEU A 640 -31.45 12.43 -21.87
C LEU A 640 -31.08 10.95 -22.01
N GLU A 641 -32.04 10.04 -21.90
CA GLU A 641 -31.83 8.62 -22.14
C GLU A 641 -31.50 8.32 -23.60
N GLU A 642 -32.26 8.90 -24.55
CA GLU A 642 -32.02 8.76 -25.98
C GLU A 642 -30.70 9.39 -26.45
N SER A 643 -30.14 10.36 -25.69
CA SER A 643 -28.84 10.99 -25.98
C SER A 643 -27.63 10.08 -25.76
N VAL A 644 -27.82 8.91 -25.13
CA VAL A 644 -26.77 7.92 -24.90
C VAL A 644 -27.07 6.65 -25.68
N ALA A 645 -26.09 6.20 -26.47
CA ALA A 645 -26.25 4.98 -27.27
C ALA A 645 -26.24 3.70 -26.42
N ASP A 646 -25.69 3.79 -25.23
CA ASP A 646 -25.44 2.66 -24.33
C ASP A 646 -26.52 2.57 -23.24
N ARG A 647 -27.26 1.47 -23.21
CA ARG A 647 -28.26 1.18 -22.16
C ARG A 647 -27.64 1.01 -20.78
N ASP A 648 -26.40 0.58 -20.72
CA ASP A 648 -25.63 0.36 -19.46
C ASP A 648 -24.95 1.64 -18.96
N HIS A 649 -25.42 2.81 -19.39
CA HIS A 649 -24.89 4.11 -18.95
C HIS A 649 -25.45 4.46 -17.56
N VAL A 650 -24.66 4.27 -16.50
CA VAL A 650 -25.08 4.41 -15.08
C VAL A 650 -25.63 5.81 -14.70
N LYS A 651 -25.32 6.85 -15.48
CA LYS A 651 -25.81 8.20 -15.26
C LYS A 651 -27.15 8.46 -15.97
N ARG A 652 -27.20 8.26 -17.29
CA ARG A 652 -28.30 8.68 -18.17
C ARG A 652 -29.11 7.51 -18.71
N GLY A 653 -28.60 6.27 -18.63
CA GLY A 653 -29.33 5.08 -19.07
C GLY A 653 -30.61 4.84 -18.26
N TRP A 654 -31.41 3.91 -18.69
CA TRP A 654 -32.64 3.55 -17.99
C TRP A 654 -32.34 3.04 -16.56
N GLY A 655 -33.01 3.61 -15.56
CA GLY A 655 -32.68 3.33 -14.14
C GLY A 655 -31.37 3.97 -13.64
N GLY A 656 -30.75 4.85 -14.42
CA GLY A 656 -29.52 5.55 -14.01
C GLY A 656 -29.75 6.54 -12.87
N TYR A 657 -28.66 7.01 -12.24
CA TYR A 657 -28.80 7.86 -11.06
C TYR A 657 -29.46 9.23 -11.34
N VAL A 658 -29.57 9.69 -12.60
CA VAL A 658 -30.35 10.88 -12.98
C VAL A 658 -31.82 10.68 -12.71
N ASP A 659 -32.36 9.45 -12.75
CA ASP A 659 -33.75 9.18 -12.37
C ASP A 659 -34.02 9.55 -10.92
N HIS A 660 -33.10 9.20 -10.04
CA HIS A 660 -33.14 9.56 -8.61
C HIS A 660 -33.06 11.08 -8.39
N GLU A 661 -32.18 11.74 -9.15
CA GLU A 661 -32.00 13.20 -9.09
C GLU A 661 -33.27 13.93 -9.56
N PHE A 662 -33.84 13.52 -10.69
CA PHE A 662 -35.04 14.11 -11.23
C PHE A 662 -36.26 13.90 -10.32
N LEU A 663 -36.40 12.69 -9.77
CA LEU A 663 -37.45 12.38 -8.81
C LEU A 663 -37.36 13.27 -7.56
N ALA A 664 -36.17 13.36 -6.97
CA ALA A 664 -35.93 14.19 -5.79
C ALA A 664 -36.23 15.65 -6.07
N GLN A 665 -35.79 16.18 -7.21
CA GLN A 665 -36.01 17.57 -7.62
C GLN A 665 -37.50 17.83 -7.90
N TYR A 666 -38.17 16.94 -8.65
CA TYR A 666 -39.59 17.08 -8.98
C TYR A 666 -40.47 17.06 -7.72
N LEU A 667 -40.25 16.12 -6.80
CA LEU A 667 -41.00 16.01 -5.56
C LEU A 667 -40.73 17.16 -4.56
N SER A 668 -39.64 17.91 -4.75
CA SER A 668 -39.32 19.10 -3.97
C SER A 668 -40.23 20.29 -4.28
N PHE A 669 -40.85 20.29 -5.45
CA PHE A 669 -41.83 21.36 -5.78
C PHE A 669 -43.05 21.27 -4.87
N GLY A 670 -43.53 22.47 -4.43
CA GLY A 670 -44.61 22.58 -3.47
C GLY A 670 -44.23 22.30 -2.02
N VAL A 671 -42.95 22.09 -1.75
CA VAL A 671 -42.40 22.10 -0.38
C VAL A 671 -41.87 23.50 -0.07
N PRO A 672 -42.21 24.08 1.09
CA PRO A 672 -41.68 25.40 1.46
C PRO A 672 -40.15 25.44 1.43
N PRO A 673 -39.52 26.52 0.91
CA PRO A 673 -38.04 26.59 0.80
C PRO A 673 -37.30 26.36 2.11
N ARG A 674 -37.88 26.74 3.25
CA ARG A 674 -37.34 26.57 4.60
C ARG A 674 -37.26 25.08 5.03
N ASP A 675 -38.11 24.22 4.46
CA ASP A 675 -38.25 22.83 4.84
C ASP A 675 -37.37 21.93 4.00
N LEU A 676 -36.71 22.45 2.95
CA LEU A 676 -35.75 21.77 2.12
C LEU A 676 -34.32 22.21 2.44
N PRO A 677 -33.38 21.29 2.60
CA PRO A 677 -31.99 21.66 2.85
C PRO A 677 -31.38 22.35 1.62
N VAL A 678 -30.43 23.28 1.86
CA VAL A 678 -29.70 24.02 0.81
C VAL A 678 -28.47 23.20 0.38
N GLY A 679 -28.27 23.06 -0.93
CA GLY A 679 -27.08 22.42 -1.46
C GLY A 679 -26.89 20.98 -0.98
N CYS A 680 -27.96 20.24 -0.76
CA CYS A 680 -27.91 18.90 -0.25
C CYS A 680 -27.71 17.87 -1.36
N ALA A 681 -27.03 16.77 -0.99
CA ALA A 681 -26.97 15.59 -1.84
C ALA A 681 -28.38 15.04 -2.11
N THR A 682 -28.56 14.40 -3.25
CA THR A 682 -29.85 13.79 -3.64
C THR A 682 -30.42 12.88 -2.55
N ILE A 683 -29.58 12.12 -1.86
CA ILE A 683 -29.97 11.25 -0.74
C ILE A 683 -30.56 12.02 0.43
N ASP A 684 -29.97 13.16 0.79
CA ASP A 684 -30.49 14.00 1.88
C ASP A 684 -31.84 14.59 1.52
N THR A 685 -32.05 14.98 0.24
CA THR A 685 -33.30 15.41 -0.28
C THR A 685 -34.35 14.31 -0.25
N LEU A 686 -34.03 13.09 -0.70
CA LEU A 686 -34.92 11.92 -0.65
C LEU A 686 -35.33 11.58 0.80
N ALA A 687 -34.39 11.60 1.73
CA ALA A 687 -34.65 11.38 3.15
C ALA A 687 -35.64 12.43 3.69
N ARG A 688 -35.38 13.72 3.38
CA ARG A 688 -36.25 14.81 3.82
C ARG A 688 -37.66 14.72 3.21
N LEU A 689 -37.77 14.31 1.95
CA LEU A 689 -39.08 14.08 1.31
C LEU A 689 -39.84 12.93 1.97
N GLY A 690 -39.15 11.89 2.43
CA GLY A 690 -39.71 10.83 3.24
C GLY A 690 -40.25 11.31 4.57
N GLU A 691 -39.49 12.14 5.32
CA GLU A 691 -39.93 12.75 6.58
C GLU A 691 -41.16 13.64 6.39
N LEU A 692 -41.26 14.30 5.24
CA LEU A 692 -42.43 15.17 4.88
C LEU A 692 -43.61 14.35 4.30
N GLY A 693 -43.54 13.03 4.27
CA GLY A 693 -44.58 12.15 3.76
C GLY A 693 -44.80 12.21 2.23
N ARG A 694 -43.84 12.75 1.47
CA ARG A 694 -43.90 12.84 0.00
C ARG A 694 -43.43 11.54 -0.66
N LEU A 695 -42.69 10.70 0.05
CA LEU A 695 -42.23 9.37 -0.37
C LEU A 695 -42.49 8.34 0.73
N PRO A 696 -42.91 7.13 0.39
CA PRO A 696 -42.97 6.02 1.35
C PRO A 696 -41.56 5.70 1.91
N ALA A 697 -41.48 5.33 3.18
CA ALA A 697 -40.20 5.01 3.82
C ALA A 697 -39.41 3.91 3.10
N GLU A 698 -40.11 2.88 2.60
CA GLU A 698 -39.51 1.80 1.83
C GLU A 698 -38.86 2.30 0.52
N ALA A 699 -39.58 3.21 -0.20
CA ALA A 699 -39.04 3.81 -1.41
C ALA A 699 -37.80 4.67 -1.15
N VAL A 700 -37.75 5.39 -0.02
CA VAL A 700 -36.53 6.15 0.38
C VAL A 700 -35.35 5.24 0.56
N VAL A 701 -35.52 4.09 1.22
CA VAL A 701 -34.45 3.10 1.45
C VAL A 701 -33.95 2.51 0.12
N GLU A 702 -34.87 2.10 -0.76
CA GLU A 702 -34.53 1.54 -2.06
C GLU A 702 -33.80 2.53 -2.98
N LEU A 703 -34.36 3.73 -3.10
CA LEU A 703 -33.76 4.80 -3.92
C LEU A 703 -32.38 5.21 -3.39
N THR A 704 -32.21 5.32 -2.07
CA THR A 704 -30.91 5.63 -1.48
C THR A 704 -29.87 4.56 -1.77
N ARG A 705 -30.22 3.28 -1.60
CA ARG A 705 -29.34 2.15 -1.90
C ARG A 705 -28.99 2.11 -3.40
N GLY A 706 -29.96 2.27 -4.28
CA GLY A 706 -29.75 2.28 -5.72
C GLY A 706 -28.83 3.43 -6.15
N TYR A 707 -29.08 4.64 -5.65
CA TYR A 707 -28.25 5.80 -5.93
C TYR A 707 -26.80 5.61 -5.46
N ASP A 708 -26.59 5.16 -4.23
CA ASP A 708 -25.25 4.93 -3.69
C ASP A 708 -24.47 3.89 -4.52
N TRP A 709 -25.15 2.81 -4.92
CA TRP A 709 -24.53 1.77 -5.74
C TRP A 709 -24.14 2.30 -7.14
N LEU A 710 -25.03 3.01 -7.82
CA LEU A 710 -24.75 3.60 -9.13
C LEU A 710 -23.60 4.62 -9.08
N ARG A 711 -23.56 5.41 -8.01
CA ARG A 711 -22.47 6.37 -7.77
C ARG A 711 -21.14 5.68 -7.46
N PHE A 712 -21.18 4.54 -6.75
CA PHE A 712 -20.01 3.72 -6.52
C PHE A 712 -19.45 3.16 -7.84
N VAL A 713 -20.32 2.59 -8.69
CA VAL A 713 -19.90 2.07 -10.01
C VAL A 713 -19.31 3.18 -10.88
N GLU A 714 -19.93 4.38 -10.89
CA GLU A 714 -19.36 5.54 -11.62
C GLU A 714 -17.96 5.90 -11.10
N ALA A 715 -17.76 5.96 -9.79
CA ALA A 715 -16.49 6.31 -9.19
C ALA A 715 -15.38 5.29 -9.54
N ARG A 716 -15.70 3.99 -9.46
CA ARG A 716 -14.78 2.91 -9.84
C ARG A 716 -14.43 2.95 -11.34
N SER A 717 -15.41 3.18 -12.19
CA SER A 717 -15.17 3.33 -13.64
C SER A 717 -14.25 4.51 -13.94
N ARG A 718 -14.43 5.65 -13.27
CA ARG A 718 -13.61 6.86 -13.45
C ARG A 718 -12.19 6.70 -12.93
N LEU A 719 -12.01 6.12 -11.75
CA LEU A 719 -10.69 5.80 -11.20
C LEU A 719 -9.90 4.86 -12.12
N SER A 720 -10.60 3.89 -12.70
CA SER A 720 -10.01 2.91 -13.60
C SER A 720 -9.62 3.49 -14.96
N ALA A 721 -10.50 4.29 -15.55
CA ALA A 721 -10.32 4.76 -16.92
C ALA A 721 -9.51 6.04 -17.06
N GLY A 722 -9.34 6.80 -15.96
CA GLY A 722 -8.68 8.12 -15.99
C GLY A 722 -9.44 9.20 -16.75
N LYS A 723 -10.74 9.00 -16.97
CA LYS A 723 -11.62 9.96 -17.72
C LYS A 723 -13.04 9.95 -17.11
N ALA A 724 -13.81 10.97 -17.48
CA ALA A 724 -15.22 11.14 -17.07
C ALA A 724 -16.15 10.10 -17.75
N ILE A 725 -15.95 8.81 -17.49
CA ILE A 725 -16.78 7.72 -18.03
C ILE A 725 -17.94 7.43 -17.05
N SER A 726 -19.13 7.23 -17.62
CA SER A 726 -20.33 6.83 -16.89
C SER A 726 -21.00 5.60 -17.54
N SER A 727 -20.35 4.90 -18.46
CA SER A 727 -20.82 3.67 -19.09
C SER A 727 -20.10 2.45 -18.51
N ILE A 728 -20.84 1.36 -18.33
CA ILE A 728 -20.24 0.06 -18.01
C ILE A 728 -19.61 -0.48 -19.30
N PRO A 729 -18.39 -1.05 -19.24
CA PRO A 729 -17.74 -1.61 -20.42
C PRO A 729 -18.62 -2.66 -21.13
N THR A 730 -18.67 -2.63 -22.45
CA THR A 730 -19.37 -3.64 -23.26
C THR A 730 -18.53 -4.90 -23.45
N ASP A 731 -17.21 -4.78 -23.44
CA ASP A 731 -16.30 -5.91 -23.49
C ASP A 731 -16.45 -6.81 -22.26
N PRO A 732 -16.71 -8.13 -22.41
CA PRO A 732 -16.92 -9.04 -21.29
C PRO A 732 -15.77 -9.10 -20.30
N VAL A 733 -14.53 -8.95 -20.77
CA VAL A 733 -13.33 -8.99 -19.95
C VAL A 733 -13.23 -7.73 -19.08
N ALA A 734 -13.37 -6.56 -19.68
CA ALA A 734 -13.37 -5.29 -18.97
C ALA A 734 -14.54 -5.18 -17.99
N ARG A 735 -15.70 -5.77 -18.34
CA ARG A 735 -16.86 -5.86 -17.45
C ARG A 735 -16.60 -6.75 -16.24
N LEU A 736 -15.94 -7.90 -16.43
CA LEU A 736 -15.53 -8.78 -15.34
C LEU A 736 -14.47 -8.10 -14.45
N GLU A 737 -13.53 -7.36 -15.03
CA GLU A 737 -12.56 -6.58 -14.28
C GLU A 737 -13.22 -5.49 -13.44
N LEU A 738 -14.21 -4.77 -13.99
CA LEU A 738 -15.01 -3.81 -13.22
C LEU A 738 -15.80 -4.48 -12.10
N ALA A 739 -16.38 -5.66 -12.34
CA ALA A 739 -17.13 -6.39 -11.33
C ALA A 739 -16.25 -6.90 -10.16
N LYS A 740 -14.96 -7.11 -10.40
CA LYS A 740 -14.00 -7.45 -9.34
C LYS A 740 -13.60 -6.25 -8.49
N ARG A 741 -13.75 -5.04 -9.03
CA ARG A 741 -13.42 -3.75 -8.38
C ARG A 741 -14.54 -3.30 -7.44
#